data_40f2beef321b2a9a067913e9f109729e
#
_entry.id   40f2beef321b2a9a067913e9f109729e
#
_cell.length_a   1.000
_cell.length_b   1.000
_cell.length_c   1.000
_cell.angle_alpha   90.00
_cell.angle_beta   90.00
_cell.angle_gamma   90.00
#
_symmetry.space_group_name_H-M   'P 1'
#
loop_
_entity.id
_entity.type
_entity.pdbx_description
1 polymer ?
#
loop_
_entity_poly.entity_id
_entity_poly.type
_entity_poly.pdbx_seq_one_letter_code
_entity_poly.pdbx_strand_id
1 'polypeptide(L)'
;MMQTFSRFRFPHAVLTSCAAVLLSLGGASPAAAAPSAGDTFPQDRQDLLKNKKYQQGLKALENRLPLEASKHFQECLSSQNLAESQKAIIRPFLAEALIRAKKTEEGLNAWEQLSDSPMKSYWTAVGLFNKGSFTKALEKLTAIPETDPLSLYGLQLKAQLARQLQDRQLLLETLSRLGQAESPAVSRPACLLLADVLVNQECYQDAAAILEQLKTETEAGTDSNRLIRSYTELIEGKLASKQGNLDQAIKTFSAVMDNKSYPEKIRDLSRLALARAEIAREKSNPEQAEEETRYQPQEEEAPHTAGTAEERLLAFIGGKAESALLMDAFNILLEEDIFQTNPQALEKLNGWVKARDASRQPAAMYAMGSLLLEKDDLSGAVKMAEEGLSKYPQSLPVQILSLNTITVLLDKNRLQDAERLISKYPGSSPDLVFQQGALAFLKKDYSLAQKLFREAARRASETTAENALFNENLAALNANDASGAAALIKEAADSSRLRESILFEQAHYAAKRMAPQAAELLANFITLAETPALKTQARLDQAEVALNLNPPDLETVQAILPLLEKEQLSPEQTMQLARLNILEEESRQEWPSAIQSCRRAIALDSEGKQADMLYLKLGELLYKNGDFHEAQLVLQPFPSKYPDSPLQAAALFLAGKAAQQSNTGSTLNAALNIFKTLGTGDTPFAQPARIEEASVLLRMGKADQCIAALENLLSSPLPRYMRLLALSIQADAWVAKEDAHSDTLRRAINLCTEILDTPNLGLAWKFKALTQRAQFYERMNEQKKALDDYASILAHTPSGSSANKRRDWHWFYNAGFASIRLLGQLQDWDGALALAKKLAQTSGPRAREAPASARRIQLEHFIWQDEPEASAPENGKPATPDQTAD
;
A
#
# COMPACT_ATOMS: atom_id res chain seq x y z
N MET A 1 0.76 3.29 -3.41
CA MET A 1 2.18 3.04 -3.76
C MET A 1 3.15 4.01 -3.09
N MET A 2 2.89 5.32 -3.06
CA MET A 2 3.79 6.29 -2.38
C MET A 2 3.81 6.19 -0.86
N GLN A 3 2.77 5.66 -0.21
CA GLN A 3 2.73 5.52 1.27
C GLN A 3 3.65 4.43 1.83
N THR A 4 4.08 3.46 1.05
CA THR A 4 5.02 2.42 1.48
C THR A 4 6.46 2.89 1.57
N PHE A 5 6.86 3.92 0.82
CA PHE A 5 8.21 4.50 0.88
C PHE A 5 8.41 5.47 2.06
N SER A 6 7.37 6.14 2.54
CA SER A 6 7.47 7.09 3.68
C SER A 6 7.72 6.42 5.04
N ARG A 7 7.70 5.08 5.15
CA ARG A 7 8.03 4.33 6.39
C ARG A 7 9.52 4.05 6.59
N PHE A 8 10.39 4.43 5.65
CA PHE A 8 11.84 4.38 5.85
C PHE A 8 12.34 5.60 6.64
N ARG A 9 11.94 5.71 7.90
CA ARG A 9 12.79 6.35 8.88
C ARG A 9 13.84 5.33 9.28
N PHE A 10 15.07 5.48 8.77
CA PHE A 10 16.22 4.82 9.40
C PHE A 10 16.14 5.13 10.89
N PRO A 11 16.17 4.12 11.79
CA PRO A 11 16.27 4.41 13.20
C PRO A 11 17.50 5.28 13.36
N HIS A 12 17.34 6.46 13.91
CA HIS A 12 18.44 7.33 14.26
C HIS A 12 19.42 6.52 15.09
N ALA A 13 20.59 6.24 14.54
CA ALA A 13 21.69 5.54 15.20
C ALA A 13 22.36 6.48 16.22
N VAL A 14 21.54 7.04 17.10
CA VAL A 14 22.00 7.88 18.19
C VAL A 14 22.14 7.02 19.43
N LEU A 15 23.37 6.91 19.94
CA LEU A 15 23.74 6.25 21.19
C LEU A 15 23.98 4.72 21.17
N THR A 16 24.37 4.14 20.04
CA THR A 16 24.86 2.74 20.01
C THR A 16 26.29 2.57 20.53
N SER A 17 27.04 3.65 20.73
CA SER A 17 28.47 3.57 21.11
C SER A 17 28.73 3.15 22.57
N CYS A 18 27.88 3.53 23.52
CA CYS A 18 28.02 3.15 24.92
C CYS A 18 27.84 1.67 25.19
N ALA A 19 26.81 1.08 24.59
CA ALA A 19 26.46 -0.32 24.83
C ALA A 19 27.41 -1.33 24.17
N ALA A 20 27.96 -1.00 23.00
CA ALA A 20 28.94 -1.88 22.33
C ALA A 20 30.25 -1.98 23.12
N VAL A 21 30.67 -0.89 23.80
CA VAL A 21 31.87 -0.89 24.63
C VAL A 21 31.64 -1.67 25.94
N LEU A 22 30.45 -1.53 26.56
CA LEU A 22 30.16 -2.19 27.84
C LEU A 22 30.01 -3.73 27.71
N LEU A 23 29.45 -4.22 26.61
CA LEU A 23 29.32 -5.67 26.36
C LEU A 23 30.60 -6.32 25.85
N SER A 24 31.59 -5.56 25.40
CA SER A 24 32.91 -6.06 25.00
C SER A 24 33.90 -6.23 26.14
N LEU A 25 33.58 -5.74 27.35
CA LEU A 25 34.45 -5.83 28.52
C LEU A 25 34.46 -7.22 29.21
N GLY A 26 33.57 -8.14 28.84
CA GLY A 26 33.60 -9.55 29.26
C GLY A 26 34.63 -10.36 28.43
N GLY A 27 35.91 -10.09 28.59
CA GLY A 27 36.97 -10.55 27.68
C GLY A 27 37.51 -11.97 27.91
N ALA A 28 36.78 -12.90 28.52
CA ALA A 28 37.17 -14.31 28.54
C ALA A 28 36.54 -15.09 27.40
N SER A 29 37.32 -15.87 26.66
CA SER A 29 36.80 -16.77 25.63
C SER A 29 35.92 -17.84 26.28
N PRO A 30 34.68 -18.06 25.81
CA PRO A 30 33.85 -19.16 26.29
C PRO A 30 34.54 -20.53 26.18
N ALA A 31 35.44 -20.67 25.20
CA ALA A 31 36.25 -21.87 25.03
C ALA A 31 37.24 -22.17 26.17
N ALA A 32 37.61 -21.13 26.96
CA ALA A 32 38.49 -21.33 28.14
C ALA A 32 37.69 -21.76 29.37
N ALA A 33 36.38 -21.48 29.43
CA ALA A 33 35.50 -21.72 30.59
C ALA A 33 34.60 -22.96 30.45
N ALA A 34 34.42 -23.48 29.21
CA ALA A 34 33.57 -24.64 29.02
C ALA A 34 34.29 -25.94 29.35
N PRO A 35 33.69 -26.83 30.14
CA PRO A 35 34.13 -28.24 30.17
C PRO A 35 33.99 -28.75 28.73
N SER A 36 35.12 -29.07 28.13
CA SER A 36 35.12 -29.54 26.76
C SER A 36 34.45 -30.91 26.66
N ALA A 37 33.82 -31.20 25.53
CA ALA A 37 33.36 -32.56 25.17
C ALA A 37 34.47 -33.65 25.28
N GLY A 38 35.61 -33.29 25.86
CA GLY A 38 36.78 -34.15 26.09
C GLY A 38 36.83 -34.91 27.43
N ASP A 39 35.83 -34.76 28.30
CA ASP A 39 35.86 -35.52 29.56
C ASP A 39 35.65 -37.05 29.38
N THR A 40 35.23 -37.48 28.20
CA THR A 40 35.09 -38.90 27.82
C THR A 40 36.38 -39.59 27.34
N PHE A 41 37.42 -38.86 26.96
CA PHE A 41 38.67 -39.39 26.44
C PHE A 41 39.90 -38.54 26.88
N PRO A 42 40.29 -38.67 28.19
CA PRO A 42 41.41 -37.88 28.74
C PRO A 42 42.75 -38.13 28.04
N GLN A 43 42.99 -39.34 27.53
CA GLN A 43 44.21 -39.71 26.85
C GLN A 43 44.35 -39.12 25.48
N ASP A 44 43.29 -39.11 24.66
CA ASP A 44 43.24 -38.48 23.33
C ASP A 44 43.51 -36.96 23.39
N ARG A 45 43.03 -36.29 24.47
CA ARG A 45 43.28 -34.87 24.69
C ARG A 45 44.75 -34.61 25.08
N GLN A 46 45.40 -35.46 25.90
CA GLN A 46 46.82 -35.34 26.22
C GLN A 46 47.69 -35.55 25.01
N ASP A 47 47.36 -36.47 24.11
CA ASP A 47 48.10 -36.74 22.89
C ASP A 47 47.92 -35.61 21.87
N LEU A 48 46.71 -34.99 21.77
CA LEU A 48 46.49 -33.80 20.97
C LEU A 48 47.28 -32.59 21.46
N LEU A 49 47.51 -32.43 22.75
CA LEU A 49 48.35 -31.37 23.29
C LEU A 49 49.81 -31.53 22.93
N LYS A 50 50.25 -32.67 22.40
CA LYS A 50 51.60 -32.88 21.80
C LYS A 50 51.62 -32.49 20.31
N ASN A 51 50.47 -32.34 19.68
CA ASN A 51 50.37 -31.97 18.27
C ASN A 51 50.65 -30.47 18.08
N LYS A 52 51.73 -30.14 17.38
CA LYS A 52 52.17 -28.74 17.15
C LYS A 52 51.10 -27.86 16.47
N LYS A 53 50.38 -28.39 15.50
CA LYS A 53 49.32 -27.64 14.77
C LYS A 53 48.13 -27.38 15.65
N TYR A 54 47.69 -28.34 16.48
CA TYR A 54 46.62 -28.14 17.45
C TYR A 54 47.00 -27.06 18.48
N GLN A 55 48.21 -27.09 19.03
CA GLN A 55 48.69 -26.06 19.97
C GLN A 55 48.72 -24.67 19.30
N GLN A 56 49.19 -24.58 18.07
CA GLN A 56 49.23 -23.34 17.31
C GLN A 56 47.84 -22.80 17.09
N GLY A 57 46.84 -23.66 16.79
CA GLY A 57 45.43 -23.29 16.64
C GLY A 57 44.82 -22.73 17.95
N LEU A 58 45.06 -23.42 19.08
CA LEU A 58 44.59 -22.94 20.39
C LEU A 58 45.22 -21.59 20.78
N LYS A 59 46.58 -21.46 20.60
CA LYS A 59 47.26 -20.20 20.87
C LYS A 59 46.79 -19.05 19.95
N ALA A 60 46.48 -19.36 18.70
CA ALA A 60 45.90 -18.37 17.77
C ALA A 60 44.50 -17.92 18.21
N LEU A 61 43.65 -18.84 18.75
CA LEU A 61 42.36 -18.47 19.34
C LEU A 61 42.52 -17.58 20.58
N GLU A 62 43.43 -17.93 21.49
CA GLU A 62 43.76 -17.13 22.66
C GLU A 62 44.25 -15.73 22.30
N ASN A 63 45.08 -15.65 21.26
CA ASN A 63 45.60 -14.37 20.72
C ASN A 63 44.59 -13.62 19.86
N ARG A 64 43.33 -14.04 19.78
CA ARG A 64 42.25 -13.44 18.96
C ARG A 64 42.59 -13.37 17.44
N LEU A 65 43.29 -14.37 16.91
CA LEU A 65 43.62 -14.56 15.50
C LEU A 65 42.81 -15.72 14.88
N PRO A 66 41.50 -15.58 14.72
CA PRO A 66 40.60 -16.70 14.37
C PRO A 66 40.85 -17.24 12.96
N LEU A 67 41.32 -16.41 12.03
CA LEU A 67 41.65 -16.85 10.68
C LEU A 67 42.85 -17.77 10.66
N GLU A 68 43.89 -17.48 11.45
CA GLU A 68 45.08 -18.35 11.63
C GLU A 68 44.72 -19.63 12.37
N ALA A 69 43.88 -19.50 13.43
CA ALA A 69 43.39 -20.65 14.17
C ALA A 69 42.64 -21.64 13.26
N SER A 70 41.75 -21.15 12.40
CA SER A 70 40.98 -21.98 11.45
C SER A 70 41.92 -22.74 10.49
N LYS A 71 42.96 -22.09 9.97
CA LYS A 71 43.98 -22.75 9.12
C LYS A 71 44.72 -23.89 9.87
N HIS A 72 45.19 -23.62 11.08
CA HIS A 72 45.90 -24.60 11.86
C HIS A 72 45.04 -25.81 12.25
N PHE A 73 43.76 -25.59 12.56
CA PHE A 73 42.84 -26.70 12.84
C PHE A 73 42.47 -27.48 11.57
N GLN A 74 42.33 -26.83 10.41
CA GLN A 74 42.12 -27.51 9.13
C GLN A 74 43.32 -28.33 8.73
N GLU A 75 44.55 -27.82 8.85
CA GLU A 75 45.79 -28.52 8.62
C GLU A 75 45.98 -29.72 9.60
N CYS A 76 45.54 -29.55 10.85
CA CYS A 76 45.54 -30.62 11.84
C CYS A 76 44.58 -31.73 11.42
N LEU A 77 43.33 -31.41 11.06
CA LEU A 77 42.29 -32.38 10.64
C LEU A 77 42.64 -33.12 9.34
N SER A 78 43.44 -32.51 8.46
CA SER A 78 43.89 -33.12 7.18
C SER A 78 45.03 -34.12 7.39
N SER A 79 45.64 -34.20 8.58
CA SER A 79 46.70 -35.16 8.85
C SER A 79 46.17 -36.61 8.94
N GLN A 80 46.81 -37.53 8.23
CA GLN A 80 46.35 -38.94 8.12
C GLN A 80 46.51 -39.76 9.45
N ASN A 81 47.18 -39.20 10.46
CA ASN A 81 47.53 -39.96 11.69
C ASN A 81 46.62 -39.68 12.89
N LEU A 82 45.43 -39.02 12.69
CA LEU A 82 44.51 -38.71 13.78
C LEU A 82 43.36 -39.71 13.85
N ALA A 83 43.12 -40.23 15.03
CA ALA A 83 41.93 -41.06 15.30
C ALA A 83 40.65 -40.23 15.18
N GLU A 84 39.50 -40.83 14.85
CA GLU A 84 38.22 -40.11 14.74
C GLU A 84 37.80 -39.48 16.09
N SER A 85 38.13 -40.08 17.22
CA SER A 85 37.95 -39.49 18.56
C SER A 85 38.74 -38.17 18.73
N GLN A 86 39.97 -38.11 18.24
CA GLN A 86 40.79 -36.90 18.25
C GLN A 86 40.26 -35.83 17.27
N LYS A 87 39.78 -36.24 16.09
CA LYS A 87 39.14 -35.30 15.13
C LYS A 87 37.84 -34.71 15.71
N ALA A 88 37.06 -35.52 16.48
CA ALA A 88 35.87 -35.07 17.15
C ALA A 88 36.15 -33.95 18.16
N ILE A 89 37.34 -33.98 18.82
CA ILE A 89 37.78 -32.92 19.76
C ILE A 89 38.16 -31.63 19.00
N ILE A 90 38.76 -31.73 17.81
CA ILE A 90 39.25 -30.57 17.04
C ILE A 90 38.10 -29.85 16.29
N ARG A 91 37.12 -30.58 15.77
CA ARG A 91 36.00 -30.02 14.94
C ARG A 91 35.25 -28.86 15.59
N PRO A 92 34.89 -28.87 16.88
CA PRO A 92 34.27 -27.73 17.58
C PRO A 92 35.14 -26.46 17.55
N PHE A 93 36.44 -26.58 17.76
CA PHE A 93 37.38 -25.45 17.75
C PHE A 93 37.54 -24.87 16.35
N LEU A 94 37.53 -25.72 15.30
CA LEU A 94 37.50 -25.26 13.93
C LEU A 94 36.22 -24.48 13.61
N ALA A 95 35.06 -25.03 14.01
CA ALA A 95 33.77 -24.39 13.77
C ALA A 95 33.66 -23.04 14.51
N GLU A 96 34.12 -22.95 15.76
CA GLU A 96 34.27 -21.70 16.51
C GLU A 96 35.19 -20.71 15.79
N ALA A 97 36.37 -21.14 15.38
CA ALA A 97 37.34 -20.28 14.67
C ALA A 97 36.78 -19.71 13.37
N LEU A 98 36.01 -20.50 12.63
CA LEU A 98 35.35 -20.04 11.39
C LEU A 98 34.29 -18.95 11.66
N ILE A 99 33.46 -19.15 12.69
CA ILE A 99 32.45 -18.14 13.09
C ILE A 99 33.12 -16.84 13.54
N ARG A 100 34.18 -16.95 14.37
CA ARG A 100 34.94 -15.76 14.83
C ARG A 100 35.67 -15.06 13.68
N ALA A 101 36.11 -15.82 12.64
CA ALA A 101 36.73 -15.29 11.43
C ALA A 101 35.72 -14.65 10.45
N LYS A 102 34.43 -14.53 10.83
CA LYS A 102 33.32 -14.06 9.98
C LYS A 102 33.05 -14.94 8.74
N LYS A 103 33.58 -16.15 8.69
CA LYS A 103 33.20 -17.20 7.72
C LYS A 103 31.98 -17.96 8.22
N THR A 104 30.88 -17.22 8.36
CA THR A 104 29.70 -17.66 9.12
C THR A 104 29.05 -18.91 8.52
N GLU A 105 28.92 -19.00 7.21
CA GLU A 105 28.29 -20.16 6.55
C GLU A 105 29.14 -21.43 6.70
N GLU A 106 30.46 -21.34 6.49
CA GLU A 106 31.37 -22.49 6.71
C GLU A 106 31.32 -22.95 8.16
N GLY A 107 31.26 -22.01 9.13
CA GLY A 107 31.16 -22.28 10.55
C GLY A 107 29.84 -22.92 10.94
N LEU A 108 28.70 -22.43 10.46
CA LEU A 108 27.38 -23.01 10.72
C LEU A 108 27.29 -24.45 10.17
N ASN A 109 27.72 -24.68 8.93
CA ASN A 109 27.74 -26.01 8.34
C ASN A 109 28.63 -26.97 9.13
N ALA A 110 29.77 -26.48 9.67
CA ALA A 110 30.65 -27.28 10.54
C ALA A 110 29.95 -27.65 11.84
N TRP A 111 29.18 -26.72 12.47
CA TRP A 111 28.42 -27.02 13.69
C TRP A 111 27.22 -27.96 13.45
N GLU A 112 26.56 -27.88 12.28
CA GLU A 112 25.45 -28.81 11.97
C GLU A 112 25.88 -30.28 11.99
N GLN A 113 27.11 -30.56 11.58
CA GLN A 113 27.67 -31.92 11.54
C GLN A 113 28.06 -32.49 12.91
N LEU A 114 27.97 -31.66 13.98
CA LEU A 114 28.34 -32.09 15.35
C LEU A 114 27.11 -32.52 16.15
N SER A 115 27.33 -33.36 17.18
CA SER A 115 26.25 -33.72 18.11
C SER A 115 25.70 -32.53 18.88
N ASP A 116 24.45 -32.64 19.30
CA ASP A 116 23.80 -31.55 20.05
C ASP A 116 24.47 -31.37 21.42
N SER A 117 24.76 -30.12 21.74
CA SER A 117 25.39 -29.71 23.00
C SER A 117 25.12 -28.23 23.27
N PRO A 118 25.19 -27.76 24.51
CA PRO A 118 25.08 -26.33 24.83
C PRO A 118 26.05 -25.45 24.05
N MET A 119 27.29 -25.96 23.80
CA MET A 119 28.29 -25.28 22.99
C MET A 119 27.88 -25.16 21.53
N LYS A 120 27.29 -26.20 20.93
CA LYS A 120 26.69 -26.12 19.56
C LYS A 120 25.58 -25.09 19.50
N SER A 121 24.65 -25.11 20.46
CA SER A 121 23.56 -24.15 20.54
C SER A 121 24.06 -22.72 20.64
N TYR A 122 25.03 -22.46 21.51
CA TYR A 122 25.62 -21.12 21.67
C TYR A 122 26.30 -20.61 20.38
N TRP A 123 27.22 -21.40 19.81
CA TRP A 123 27.96 -20.98 18.60
C TRP A 123 27.12 -20.93 17.35
N THR A 124 26.10 -21.78 17.24
CA THR A 124 25.08 -21.66 16.18
C THR A 124 24.30 -20.36 16.34
N ALA A 125 23.92 -19.99 17.59
CA ALA A 125 23.28 -18.69 17.83
C ALA A 125 24.19 -17.50 17.49
N VAL A 126 25.50 -17.55 17.82
CA VAL A 126 26.49 -16.53 17.42
C VAL A 126 26.60 -16.44 15.91
N GLY A 127 26.65 -17.57 15.21
CA GLY A 127 26.68 -17.61 13.74
C GLY A 127 25.42 -17.01 13.12
N LEU A 128 24.24 -17.37 13.62
CA LEU A 128 22.97 -16.81 13.18
C LEU A 128 22.86 -15.30 13.48
N PHE A 129 23.38 -14.86 14.64
CA PHE A 129 23.47 -13.43 14.97
C PHE A 129 24.33 -12.68 13.94
N ASN A 130 25.50 -13.22 13.59
CA ASN A 130 26.38 -12.63 12.58
C ASN A 130 25.75 -12.60 11.18
N LYS A 131 24.83 -13.51 10.90
CA LYS A 131 24.05 -13.58 9.66
C LYS A 131 22.83 -12.65 9.66
N GLY A 132 22.47 -12.05 10.83
CA GLY A 132 21.28 -11.21 10.99
C GLY A 132 19.98 -11.99 11.21
N SER A 133 20.04 -13.31 11.40
CA SER A 133 18.87 -14.16 11.66
C SER A 133 18.57 -14.20 13.17
N PHE A 134 18.12 -13.07 13.74
CA PHE A 134 18.07 -12.85 15.18
C PHE A 134 17.03 -13.73 15.89
N THR A 135 15.87 -13.95 15.30
CA THR A 135 14.81 -14.81 15.89
C THR A 135 15.30 -16.26 16.01
N LYS A 136 15.92 -16.79 14.95
CA LYS A 136 16.50 -18.15 14.96
C LYS A 136 17.67 -18.28 15.95
N ALA A 137 18.47 -17.21 16.08
CA ALA A 137 19.54 -17.18 17.08
C ALA A 137 18.97 -17.25 18.51
N LEU A 138 17.87 -16.53 18.77
CA LEU A 138 17.20 -16.56 20.07
C LEU A 138 16.66 -17.95 20.42
N GLU A 139 16.02 -18.63 19.45
CA GLU A 139 15.54 -20.01 19.61
C GLU A 139 16.66 -20.98 20.00
N LYS A 140 17.84 -20.86 19.39
CA LYS A 140 18.99 -21.71 19.72
C LYS A 140 19.48 -21.51 21.15
N LEU A 141 19.37 -20.29 21.69
CA LEU A 141 19.77 -19.99 23.07
C LEU A 141 18.85 -20.63 24.12
N THR A 142 17.58 -20.88 23.79
CA THR A 142 16.65 -21.54 24.73
C THR A 142 17.02 -23.00 25.04
N ALA A 143 17.82 -23.64 24.19
CA ALA A 143 18.32 -24.99 24.38
C ALA A 143 19.49 -25.08 25.38
N ILE A 144 20.03 -23.98 25.89
CA ILE A 144 21.13 -23.95 26.87
C ILE A 144 20.53 -24.03 28.28
N PRO A 145 20.83 -25.07 29.07
CA PRO A 145 20.37 -25.17 30.44
C PRO A 145 20.88 -24.01 31.32
N GLU A 146 20.10 -23.56 32.28
CA GLU A 146 20.50 -22.46 33.18
C GLU A 146 21.68 -22.82 34.06
N THR A 147 21.85 -24.10 34.35
CA THR A 147 22.98 -24.62 35.15
C THR A 147 24.28 -24.75 34.35
N ASP A 148 24.25 -24.56 33.03
CA ASP A 148 25.45 -24.70 32.20
C ASP A 148 26.32 -23.44 32.33
N PRO A 149 27.66 -23.57 32.40
CA PRO A 149 28.56 -22.40 32.41
C PRO A 149 28.40 -21.45 31.23
N LEU A 150 27.85 -21.91 30.09
CA LEU A 150 27.55 -21.08 28.92
C LEU A 150 26.26 -20.27 29.07
N SER A 151 25.42 -20.54 30.08
CA SER A 151 24.16 -19.82 30.28
C SER A 151 24.37 -18.31 30.40
N LEU A 152 25.43 -17.89 31.10
CA LEU A 152 25.77 -16.48 31.27
C LEU A 152 26.14 -15.78 29.92
N TYR A 153 26.92 -16.48 29.08
CA TYR A 153 27.25 -16.01 27.74
C TYR A 153 26.03 -16.03 26.83
N GLY A 154 25.15 -17.03 26.99
CA GLY A 154 23.85 -17.10 26.33
C GLY A 154 22.96 -15.91 26.66
N LEU A 155 22.88 -15.53 27.95
CA LEU A 155 22.14 -14.33 28.38
C LEU A 155 22.74 -13.04 27.81
N GLN A 156 24.10 -12.91 27.77
CA GLN A 156 24.73 -11.74 27.15
C GLN A 156 24.36 -11.61 25.67
N LEU A 157 24.37 -12.73 24.92
CA LEU A 157 23.95 -12.75 23.50
C LEU A 157 22.43 -12.48 23.36
N LYS A 158 21.63 -13.03 24.28
CA LYS A 158 20.17 -12.79 24.34
C LYS A 158 19.85 -11.30 24.54
N ALA A 159 20.61 -10.60 25.38
CA ALA A 159 20.45 -9.15 25.53
C ALA A 159 20.81 -8.36 24.25
N GLN A 160 21.86 -8.80 23.53
CA GLN A 160 22.20 -8.22 22.23
C GLN A 160 21.10 -8.47 21.18
N LEU A 161 20.56 -9.69 21.13
CA LEU A 161 19.46 -10.08 20.26
C LEU A 161 18.20 -9.27 20.54
N ALA A 162 17.80 -9.16 21.82
CA ALA A 162 16.66 -8.37 22.24
C ALA A 162 16.77 -6.89 21.79
N ARG A 163 17.98 -6.33 21.81
CA ARG A 163 18.22 -4.96 21.26
C ARG A 163 18.05 -4.90 19.75
N GLN A 164 18.56 -5.89 19.01
CA GLN A 164 18.43 -5.92 17.55
C GLN A 164 16.98 -6.11 17.12
N LEU A 165 16.23 -6.95 17.84
CA LEU A 165 14.80 -7.20 17.64
C LEU A 165 13.92 -6.06 18.16
N GLN A 166 14.49 -5.08 18.86
CA GLN A 166 13.76 -4.01 19.56
C GLN A 166 12.72 -4.55 20.55
N ASP A 167 12.91 -5.79 21.03
CA ASP A 167 12.08 -6.41 22.05
C ASP A 167 12.47 -5.90 23.44
N ARG A 168 11.73 -4.89 23.88
CA ARG A 168 11.98 -4.18 25.14
C ARG A 168 11.76 -5.06 26.36
N GLN A 169 10.76 -5.93 26.33
CA GLN A 169 10.43 -6.80 27.45
C GLN A 169 11.52 -7.87 27.66
N LEU A 170 11.91 -8.51 26.57
CA LEU A 170 13.00 -9.49 26.57
C LEU A 170 14.31 -8.88 27.03
N LEU A 171 14.61 -7.63 26.59
CA LEU A 171 15.81 -6.91 26.97
C LEU A 171 15.83 -6.63 28.48
N LEU A 172 14.74 -6.11 29.06
CA LEU A 172 14.61 -5.86 30.50
C LEU A 172 14.77 -7.11 31.33
N GLU A 173 14.07 -8.19 30.99
CA GLU A 173 14.16 -9.49 31.67
C GLU A 173 15.59 -10.00 31.64
N THR A 174 16.23 -9.97 30.46
CA THR A 174 17.59 -10.51 30.29
C THR A 174 18.64 -9.70 31.05
N LEU A 175 18.55 -8.36 31.00
CA LEU A 175 19.47 -7.49 31.74
C LEU A 175 19.28 -7.57 33.25
N SER A 176 18.05 -7.72 33.74
CA SER A 176 17.74 -7.96 35.15
C SER A 176 18.41 -9.25 35.66
N ARG A 177 18.31 -10.32 34.88
CA ARG A 177 18.98 -11.60 35.21
C ARG A 177 20.51 -11.49 35.19
N LEU A 178 21.08 -10.79 34.20
CA LEU A 178 22.52 -10.53 34.15
C LEU A 178 22.99 -9.64 35.29
N GLY A 179 22.17 -8.68 35.75
CA GLY A 179 22.45 -7.81 36.88
C GLY A 179 22.56 -8.58 38.22
N GLN A 180 21.92 -9.76 38.32
CA GLN A 180 21.98 -10.63 39.48
C GLN A 180 23.16 -11.63 39.47
N ALA A 181 24.00 -11.59 38.43
CA ALA A 181 25.13 -12.51 38.33
C ALA A 181 26.15 -12.25 39.42
N GLU A 182 26.73 -13.33 40.01
CA GLU A 182 27.75 -13.24 41.06
C GLU A 182 29.02 -12.50 40.65
N SER A 183 29.33 -12.48 39.35
CA SER A 183 30.50 -11.79 38.82
C SER A 183 30.29 -10.30 38.61
N PRO A 184 30.97 -9.41 39.37
CA PRO A 184 30.87 -7.95 39.21
C PRO A 184 31.28 -7.47 37.80
N ALA A 185 32.13 -8.25 37.11
CA ALA A 185 32.50 -7.96 35.71
C ALA A 185 31.34 -8.12 34.70
N VAL A 186 30.29 -8.85 35.05
CA VAL A 186 29.08 -9.05 34.25
C VAL A 186 27.91 -8.28 34.81
N SER A 187 27.66 -8.32 36.12
CA SER A 187 26.49 -7.69 36.74
C SER A 187 26.51 -6.16 36.61
N ARG A 188 27.64 -5.50 36.90
CA ARG A 188 27.73 -4.02 36.83
C ARG A 188 27.47 -3.44 35.43
N PRO A 189 28.12 -3.93 34.36
CA PRO A 189 27.77 -3.47 33.00
C PRO A 189 26.31 -3.76 32.62
N ALA A 190 25.73 -4.88 33.06
CA ALA A 190 24.34 -5.21 32.83
C ALA A 190 23.38 -4.26 33.57
N CYS A 191 23.67 -3.91 34.83
CA CYS A 191 22.92 -2.94 35.60
C CYS A 191 23.00 -1.53 34.99
N LEU A 192 24.16 -1.11 34.47
CA LEU A 192 24.27 0.16 33.72
C LEU A 192 23.39 0.20 32.47
N LEU A 193 23.40 -0.87 31.67
CA LEU A 193 22.55 -0.97 30.48
C LEU A 193 21.08 -1.04 30.87
N LEU A 194 20.73 -1.74 31.95
CA LEU A 194 19.37 -1.82 32.48
C LEU A 194 18.88 -0.41 32.88
N ALA A 195 19.70 0.34 33.62
CA ALA A 195 19.37 1.70 34.00
C ALA A 195 19.17 2.60 32.79
N ASP A 196 20.06 2.55 31.78
CA ASP A 196 19.91 3.34 30.54
C ASP A 196 18.62 2.97 29.77
N VAL A 197 18.26 1.71 29.70
CA VAL A 197 17.00 1.24 29.06
C VAL A 197 15.79 1.74 29.86
N LEU A 198 15.80 1.64 31.19
CA LEU A 198 14.73 2.11 32.06
C LEU A 198 14.53 3.63 31.97
N VAL A 199 15.61 4.41 31.87
CA VAL A 199 15.54 5.88 31.64
C VAL A 199 14.84 6.16 30.30
N ASN A 200 15.16 5.42 29.24
CA ASN A 200 14.53 5.61 27.93
C ASN A 200 13.07 5.13 27.89
N GLN A 201 12.64 4.29 28.85
CA GLN A 201 11.26 3.80 29.02
C GLN A 201 10.44 4.59 30.04
N GLU A 202 10.99 5.69 30.54
CA GLU A 202 10.34 6.54 31.55
C GLU A 202 10.10 5.86 32.92
N CYS A 203 10.74 4.69 33.16
CA CYS A 203 10.73 3.97 34.44
C CYS A 203 11.79 4.58 35.38
N TYR A 204 11.63 5.84 35.75
CA TYR A 204 12.65 6.66 36.42
C TYR A 204 13.00 6.18 37.83
N GLN A 205 12.03 5.64 38.59
CA GLN A 205 12.25 5.17 39.96
C GLN A 205 13.17 3.95 40.01
N ASP A 206 12.92 2.99 39.12
CA ASP A 206 13.72 1.76 39.05
C ASP A 206 15.13 2.06 38.53
N ALA A 207 15.24 2.97 37.53
CA ALA A 207 16.53 3.41 37.04
C ALA A 207 17.36 4.07 38.16
N ALA A 208 16.75 4.98 38.95
CA ALA A 208 17.42 5.66 40.08
C ALA A 208 17.93 4.68 41.13
N ALA A 209 17.13 3.67 41.49
CA ALA A 209 17.52 2.64 42.48
C ALA A 209 18.77 1.85 42.04
N ILE A 210 18.81 1.46 40.75
CA ILE A 210 19.97 0.74 40.19
C ILE A 210 21.21 1.64 40.14
N LEU A 211 21.06 2.90 39.76
CA LEU A 211 22.21 3.84 39.71
C LEU A 211 22.78 4.12 41.10
N GLU A 212 21.93 4.25 42.13
CA GLU A 212 22.38 4.46 43.50
C GLU A 212 23.12 3.20 44.06
N GLN A 213 22.62 2.01 43.75
CA GLN A 213 23.31 0.76 44.04
C GLN A 213 24.71 0.71 43.41
N LEU A 214 24.81 1.05 42.13
CA LEU A 214 26.10 1.04 41.42
C LEU A 214 27.07 2.08 41.95
N LYS A 215 26.60 3.22 42.46
CA LYS A 215 27.46 4.22 43.14
C LYS A 215 28.09 3.66 44.41
N THR A 216 27.26 3.08 45.28
CA THR A 216 27.74 2.49 46.56
C THR A 216 28.73 1.35 46.33
N GLU A 217 28.48 0.50 45.32
CA GLU A 217 29.38 -0.61 45.00
C GLU A 217 30.72 -0.18 44.35
N THR A 218 30.78 1.02 43.78
CA THR A 218 31.96 1.50 43.04
C THR A 218 32.80 2.56 43.78
N GLU A 219 32.54 2.83 45.06
CA GLU A 219 33.29 3.77 45.88
C GLU A 219 34.77 3.45 46.04
N ALA A 220 35.17 2.18 45.98
CA ALA A 220 36.57 1.76 46.06
C ALA A 220 37.33 1.92 44.72
N GLY A 221 38.43 2.63 44.73
CA GLY A 221 39.14 3.25 43.62
C GLY A 221 39.93 2.39 42.63
N THR A 222 39.41 1.27 42.14
CA THR A 222 40.06 0.53 41.04
C THR A 222 39.72 1.16 39.69
N ASP A 223 40.60 0.98 38.66
CA ASP A 223 40.34 1.53 37.33
C ASP A 223 39.04 1.04 36.70
N SER A 224 38.64 -0.21 36.96
CA SER A 224 37.37 -0.79 36.54
C SER A 224 36.18 -0.09 37.22
N ASN A 225 36.26 0.16 38.53
CA ASN A 225 35.22 0.87 39.26
C ASN A 225 35.09 2.33 38.79
N ARG A 226 36.19 2.96 38.48
CA ARG A 226 36.22 4.33 37.95
C ARG A 226 35.50 4.45 36.61
N LEU A 227 35.67 3.49 35.72
CA LEU A 227 34.95 3.42 34.44
C LEU A 227 33.43 3.24 34.66
N ILE A 228 33.02 2.27 35.47
CA ILE A 228 31.60 2.03 35.80
C ILE A 228 30.98 3.31 36.42
N ARG A 229 31.66 3.92 37.39
CA ARG A 229 31.18 5.15 38.03
C ARG A 229 30.97 6.30 37.03
N SER A 230 31.91 6.50 36.11
CA SER A 230 31.79 7.56 35.08
C SER A 230 30.56 7.35 34.17
N TYR A 231 30.21 6.10 33.83
CA TYR A 231 28.95 5.83 33.09
C TYR A 231 27.73 5.99 34.00
N THR A 232 27.79 5.59 35.28
CA THR A 232 26.70 5.76 36.25
C THR A 232 26.29 7.24 36.33
N GLU A 233 27.26 8.12 36.53
CA GLU A 233 27.01 9.56 36.63
C GLU A 233 26.51 10.15 35.28
N LEU A 234 27.00 9.67 34.12
CA LEU A 234 26.48 10.06 32.81
C LEU A 234 25.01 9.68 32.65
N ILE A 235 24.59 8.46 33.06
CA ILE A 235 23.20 8.01 32.98
C ILE A 235 22.30 8.75 33.97
N GLU A 236 22.83 9.13 35.16
CA GLU A 236 22.09 9.99 36.11
C GLU A 236 21.78 11.37 35.52
N GLY A 237 22.74 11.97 34.84
CA GLY A 237 22.50 13.20 34.10
C GLY A 237 21.40 13.04 33.05
N LYS A 238 21.41 11.93 32.33
CA LYS A 238 20.33 11.58 31.38
C LYS A 238 18.97 11.41 32.07
N LEU A 239 18.94 10.71 33.23
CA LEU A 239 17.74 10.54 34.03
C LEU A 239 17.15 11.87 34.44
N ALA A 240 17.96 12.76 35.00
CA ALA A 240 17.53 14.09 35.36
C ALA A 240 17.00 14.91 34.18
N SER A 241 17.66 14.81 33.02
CA SER A 241 17.22 15.49 31.78
C SER A 241 15.87 14.97 31.30
N LYS A 242 15.65 13.65 31.33
CA LYS A 242 14.38 13.03 30.93
C LYS A 242 13.23 13.32 31.91
N GLN A 243 13.54 13.55 33.18
CA GLN A 243 12.57 13.97 34.19
C GLN A 243 12.22 15.48 34.09
N GLY A 244 12.84 16.22 33.19
CA GLY A 244 12.66 17.65 33.02
C GLY A 244 13.48 18.48 34.05
N ASN A 245 14.29 17.84 34.89
CA ASN A 245 15.16 18.51 35.84
C ASN A 245 16.48 18.90 35.17
N LEU A 246 16.40 19.90 34.27
CA LEU A 246 17.51 20.30 33.42
C LEU A 246 18.69 20.89 34.20
N ASP A 247 18.46 21.63 35.31
CA ASP A 247 19.54 22.17 36.14
C ASP A 247 20.36 21.09 36.80
N GLN A 248 19.71 20.05 37.33
CA GLN A 248 20.41 18.88 37.90
C GLN A 248 21.19 18.11 36.80
N ALA A 249 20.61 17.98 35.62
CA ALA A 249 21.28 17.31 34.49
C ALA A 249 22.54 18.09 34.08
N ILE A 250 22.45 19.39 33.93
CA ILE A 250 23.56 20.30 33.60
C ILE A 250 24.68 20.18 34.64
N LYS A 251 24.32 20.25 35.93
CA LYS A 251 25.28 20.08 37.04
C LYS A 251 26.01 18.75 37.00
N THR A 252 25.29 17.67 36.74
CA THR A 252 25.84 16.30 36.69
C THR A 252 26.77 16.14 35.48
N PHE A 253 26.34 16.56 34.30
CA PHE A 253 27.14 16.50 33.09
C PHE A 253 28.42 17.34 33.20
N SER A 254 28.34 18.53 33.76
CA SER A 254 29.51 19.39 34.00
C SER A 254 30.50 18.70 34.92
N ALA A 255 30.05 18.10 36.04
CA ALA A 255 30.92 17.36 36.97
C ALA A 255 31.65 16.20 36.31
N VAL A 256 30.95 15.42 35.42
CA VAL A 256 31.57 14.32 34.67
C VAL A 256 32.57 14.85 33.64
N MET A 257 32.25 15.92 32.96
CA MET A 257 33.12 16.55 31.97
C MET A 257 34.43 17.07 32.58
N ASP A 258 34.36 17.70 33.75
CA ASP A 258 35.51 18.33 34.41
C ASP A 258 36.41 17.33 35.15
N ASN A 259 35.91 16.09 35.39
CA ASN A 259 36.67 15.11 36.10
C ASN A 259 37.76 14.47 35.19
N LYS A 260 38.98 15.00 35.30
CA LYS A 260 40.16 14.53 34.55
C LYS A 260 40.54 13.08 34.78
N SER A 261 40.04 12.43 35.84
CA SER A 261 40.26 11.01 36.09
C SER A 261 39.39 10.10 35.26
N TYR A 262 38.34 10.63 34.62
CA TYR A 262 37.44 9.84 33.77
C TYR A 262 38.01 9.74 32.34
N PRO A 263 37.66 8.65 31.63
CA PRO A 263 38.08 8.48 30.22
C PRO A 263 37.64 9.65 29.34
N GLU A 264 38.48 10.09 28.41
CA GLU A 264 38.22 11.21 27.51
C GLU A 264 36.91 11.03 26.73
N LYS A 265 36.64 9.81 26.27
CA LYS A 265 35.39 9.46 25.57
C LYS A 265 34.14 9.73 26.40
N ILE A 266 34.15 9.44 27.70
CA ILE A 266 33.02 9.70 28.61
C ILE A 266 32.83 11.19 28.82
N ARG A 267 33.94 11.92 28.98
CA ARG A 267 33.93 13.39 29.13
C ARG A 267 33.39 14.07 27.87
N ASP A 268 33.73 13.55 26.68
CA ASP A 268 33.21 14.06 25.42
C ASP A 268 31.73 13.74 25.22
N LEU A 269 31.27 12.55 25.59
CA LEU A 269 29.84 12.21 25.63
C LEU A 269 29.07 13.13 26.59
N SER A 270 29.70 13.44 27.74
CA SER A 270 29.09 14.36 28.71
C SER A 270 29.00 15.78 28.18
N ARG A 271 30.03 16.28 27.42
CA ARG A 271 29.98 17.56 26.72
C ARG A 271 28.78 17.66 25.77
N LEU A 272 28.54 16.62 24.98
CA LEU A 272 27.39 16.58 24.04
C LEU A 272 26.06 16.55 24.77
N ALA A 273 25.96 15.76 25.86
CA ALA A 273 24.75 15.68 26.67
C ALA A 273 24.47 17.00 27.42
N LEU A 274 25.54 17.67 27.96
CA LEU A 274 25.49 18.97 28.58
C LEU A 274 24.92 20.01 27.61
N ALA A 275 25.51 20.14 26.43
CA ALA A 275 25.05 21.09 25.43
C ALA A 275 23.58 20.89 25.04
N ARG A 276 23.14 19.64 24.89
CA ARG A 276 21.72 19.32 24.61
C ARG A 276 20.80 19.73 25.77
N ALA A 277 21.23 19.52 27.03
CA ALA A 277 20.44 19.89 28.20
C ALA A 277 20.33 21.40 28.35
N GLU A 278 21.41 22.15 28.05
CA GLU A 278 21.43 23.61 28.09
C GLU A 278 20.52 24.20 27.00
N ILE A 279 20.60 23.75 25.76
CA ILE A 279 19.70 24.15 24.65
C ILE A 279 18.24 23.88 25.03
N ALA A 280 17.96 22.72 25.63
CA ALA A 280 16.60 22.39 26.07
C ALA A 280 16.13 23.35 27.20
N ARG A 281 17.01 23.74 28.13
CA ARG A 281 16.70 24.69 29.20
C ARG A 281 16.41 26.09 28.63
N GLU A 282 17.26 26.57 27.73
CA GLU A 282 17.08 27.87 27.05
C GLU A 282 15.73 27.95 26.30
N LYS A 283 15.35 26.88 25.62
CA LYS A 283 14.03 26.76 24.95
C LYS A 283 12.84 26.72 25.91
N SER A 284 13.04 26.14 27.11
CA SER A 284 11.98 26.01 28.13
C SER A 284 11.70 27.31 28.90
N ASN A 285 12.69 28.18 29.07
CA ASN A 285 12.63 29.44 29.84
C ASN A 285 13.41 30.57 29.16
N PRO A 286 12.88 31.12 28.04
CA PRO A 286 13.61 32.14 27.28
C PRO A 286 13.83 33.45 28.03
N GLU A 287 12.95 33.83 28.96
CA GLU A 287 13.07 35.07 29.75
C GLU A 287 14.19 34.98 30.81
N GLN A 288 14.41 33.82 31.43
CA GLN A 288 15.50 33.60 32.39
C GLN A 288 16.86 33.50 31.69
N ALA A 289 16.92 32.95 30.50
CA ALA A 289 18.13 32.83 29.69
C ALA A 289 18.66 34.23 29.27
N GLU A 290 17.77 35.20 28.97
CA GLU A 290 18.14 36.58 28.66
C GLU A 290 18.64 37.34 29.91
N GLU A 291 18.14 37.05 31.12
CA GLU A 291 18.56 37.64 32.38
C GLU A 291 19.93 37.14 32.84
N GLU A 292 20.19 35.82 32.74
CA GLU A 292 21.49 35.20 33.06
C GLU A 292 22.61 35.68 32.11
N THR A 293 22.32 35.92 30.84
CA THR A 293 23.29 36.47 29.87
C THR A 293 23.60 37.96 30.15
N ARG A 294 22.74 38.70 30.84
CA ARG A 294 22.97 40.10 31.24
C ARG A 294 23.76 40.27 32.54
N TYR A 295 23.77 39.24 33.39
CA TYR A 295 24.41 39.28 34.70
C TYR A 295 25.52 38.21 34.78
N GLN A 296 26.71 38.49 34.17
CA GLN A 296 27.90 37.70 34.43
C GLN A 296 28.70 38.34 35.59
N PRO A 297 28.77 37.70 36.77
CA PRO A 297 29.78 38.09 37.78
C PRO A 297 31.16 37.70 37.24
N GLN A 298 32.13 38.60 37.44
CA GLN A 298 33.54 38.33 37.19
C GLN A 298 34.12 37.38 38.28
N GLU A 299 33.72 36.13 38.33
CA GLU A 299 34.41 35.09 39.07
C GLU A 299 35.10 34.18 38.06
N GLU A 300 36.36 33.78 38.37
CA GLU A 300 37.21 32.91 37.54
C GLU A 300 36.49 31.62 37.16
N GLU A 301 35.68 31.66 36.11
CA GLU A 301 35.07 30.49 35.56
C GLU A 301 36.13 29.57 34.91
N ALA A 302 36.02 28.27 35.13
CA ALA A 302 36.83 27.27 34.47
C ALA A 302 36.71 27.47 32.93
N PRO A 303 37.83 27.45 32.18
CA PRO A 303 37.89 27.84 30.75
C PRO A 303 37.00 26.97 29.82
N HIS A 304 36.23 26.04 30.36
CA HIS A 304 35.40 25.10 29.59
C HIS A 304 33.88 25.42 29.65
N THR A 305 33.46 26.44 30.45
CA THR A 305 32.04 26.85 30.58
C THR A 305 31.75 28.21 29.94
N ALA A 306 32.77 28.89 29.39
CA ALA A 306 32.59 30.18 28.73
C ALA A 306 31.89 30.02 27.37
N GLY A 307 30.83 30.81 27.14
CA GLY A 307 30.05 30.84 25.90
C GLY A 307 28.77 30.02 25.95
N THR A 308 27.91 30.21 24.95
CA THR A 308 26.64 29.46 24.80
C THR A 308 26.86 27.97 24.51
N ALA A 309 25.82 27.13 24.76
CA ALA A 309 25.87 25.71 24.43
C ALA A 309 26.23 25.48 22.96
N GLU A 310 25.68 26.31 22.08
CA GLU A 310 25.98 26.25 20.63
C GLU A 310 27.44 26.56 20.34
N GLU A 311 28.01 27.57 20.98
CA GLU A 311 29.42 27.96 20.81
C GLU A 311 30.36 26.85 21.28
N ARG A 312 30.01 26.16 22.37
CA ARG A 312 30.78 25.03 22.88
C ARG A 312 30.69 23.81 21.97
N LEU A 313 29.53 23.50 21.39
CA LEU A 313 29.39 22.46 20.37
C LEU A 313 30.19 22.76 19.09
N LEU A 314 30.13 24.04 18.65
CA LEU A 314 30.90 24.46 17.49
C LEU A 314 32.43 24.45 17.78
N ALA A 315 32.83 24.74 19.01
CA ALA A 315 34.23 24.63 19.47
C ALA A 315 34.68 23.14 19.56
N PHE A 316 33.79 22.27 20.06
CA PHE A 316 34.03 20.81 20.11
C PHE A 316 34.24 20.22 18.69
N ILE A 317 33.38 20.60 17.76
CA ILE A 317 33.54 20.20 16.34
C ILE A 317 34.84 20.79 15.77
N GLY A 318 35.21 22.00 16.16
CA GLY A 318 36.46 22.62 15.76
C GLY A 318 37.73 21.99 16.35
N GLY A 319 37.61 21.17 17.40
CA GLY A 319 38.67 20.49 18.10
C GLY A 319 39.11 19.15 17.45
N LYS A 320 39.83 18.35 18.22
CA LYS A 320 40.24 16.99 17.88
C LYS A 320 39.30 16.00 18.55
N ALA A 321 38.22 15.65 17.89
CA ALA A 321 37.26 14.65 18.36
C ALA A 321 37.22 13.42 17.46
N GLU A 322 36.80 12.28 18.02
CA GLU A 322 36.57 11.05 17.24
C GLU A 322 35.45 11.27 16.20
N SER A 323 35.61 10.69 15.02
CA SER A 323 34.67 10.83 13.89
C SER A 323 33.22 10.49 14.25
N ALA A 324 33.00 9.49 15.13
CA ALA A 324 31.66 9.11 15.57
C ALA A 324 30.99 10.22 16.42
N LEU A 325 31.74 10.85 17.35
CA LEU A 325 31.25 11.93 18.21
C LEU A 325 31.03 13.24 17.42
N LEU A 326 31.81 13.48 16.35
CA LEU A 326 31.56 14.59 15.43
C LEU A 326 30.20 14.47 14.75
N MET A 327 29.83 13.30 14.34
CA MET A 327 28.50 13.07 13.72
C MET A 327 27.37 13.33 14.71
N ASP A 328 27.54 12.89 15.98
CA ASP A 328 26.55 13.17 17.04
C ASP A 328 26.43 14.66 17.34
N ALA A 329 27.56 15.38 17.37
CA ALA A 329 27.56 16.83 17.57
C ALA A 329 26.84 17.58 16.42
N PHE A 330 27.07 17.19 15.18
CA PHE A 330 26.37 17.74 14.03
C PHE A 330 24.86 17.40 14.04
N ASN A 331 24.50 16.20 14.47
CA ASN A 331 23.10 15.82 14.62
C ASN A 331 22.37 16.68 15.65
N ILE A 332 23.01 17.00 16.80
CA ILE A 332 22.42 17.94 17.78
C ILE A 332 22.14 19.30 17.12
N LEU A 333 23.11 19.86 16.39
CA LEU A 333 22.94 21.14 15.73
C LEU A 333 21.87 21.13 14.61
N LEU A 334 21.66 19.98 13.94
CA LEU A 334 20.57 19.79 12.97
C LEU A 334 19.21 19.65 13.65
N GLU A 335 19.09 18.75 14.64
CA GLU A 335 17.84 18.48 15.38
C GLU A 335 17.30 19.73 16.08
N GLU A 336 18.18 20.62 16.52
CA GLU A 336 17.84 21.85 17.23
C GLU A 336 17.72 23.07 16.30
N ASP A 337 17.78 22.88 14.98
CA ASP A 337 17.67 23.91 13.93
C ASP A 337 18.73 25.03 14.00
N ILE A 338 19.87 24.79 14.68
CA ILE A 338 20.89 25.79 14.91
C ILE A 338 21.48 26.33 13.60
N PHE A 339 21.67 25.50 12.61
CA PHE A 339 22.17 25.92 11.28
C PHE A 339 21.17 26.76 10.49
N GLN A 340 19.91 26.76 10.88
CA GLN A 340 18.86 27.59 10.26
C GLN A 340 18.68 28.92 11.00
N THR A 341 18.85 28.92 12.34
CA THR A 341 18.64 30.09 13.21
C THR A 341 19.89 30.89 13.46
N ASN A 342 21.11 30.29 13.43
CA ASN A 342 22.39 30.92 13.71
C ASN A 342 23.27 31.02 12.44
N PRO A 343 23.38 32.25 11.84
CA PRO A 343 24.21 32.47 10.63
C PRO A 343 25.70 32.16 10.84
N GLN A 344 26.24 32.35 12.04
CA GLN A 344 27.67 32.07 12.34
C GLN A 344 27.93 30.54 12.35
N ALA A 345 26.97 29.78 12.91
CA ALA A 345 27.05 28.32 12.87
C ALA A 345 27.05 27.80 11.43
N LEU A 346 26.18 28.37 10.59
CA LEU A 346 26.13 28.02 9.15
C LEU A 346 27.41 28.39 8.41
N GLU A 347 28.01 29.55 8.73
CA GLU A 347 29.29 29.97 8.15
C GLU A 347 30.43 29.01 8.55
N LYS A 348 30.49 28.60 9.83
CA LYS A 348 31.45 27.57 10.29
C LYS A 348 31.24 26.26 9.59
N LEU A 349 29.98 25.77 9.41
CA LEU A 349 29.67 24.56 8.67
C LEU A 349 30.17 24.65 7.22
N ASN A 350 29.94 25.77 6.55
CA ASN A 350 30.44 26.02 5.20
C ASN A 350 31.99 26.01 5.17
N GLY A 351 32.64 26.55 6.21
CA GLY A 351 34.09 26.49 6.36
C GLY A 351 34.62 25.06 6.49
N TRP A 352 33.99 24.23 7.32
CA TRP A 352 34.39 22.83 7.52
C TRP A 352 34.13 21.95 6.29
N VAL A 353 33.09 22.21 5.53
CA VAL A 353 32.85 21.55 4.25
C VAL A 353 33.93 21.84 3.23
N LYS A 354 34.50 23.08 3.25
CA LYS A 354 35.59 23.51 2.35
C LYS A 354 36.97 23.12 2.86
N ALA A 355 37.12 22.86 4.16
CA ALA A 355 38.41 22.52 4.76
C ALA A 355 38.87 21.14 4.27
N ARG A 356 40.22 21.01 4.06
CA ARG A 356 40.80 19.72 3.68
C ARG A 356 41.20 18.90 4.92
N ASP A 357 40.23 18.68 5.79
CA ASP A 357 40.42 17.91 7.03
C ASP A 357 39.68 16.60 6.92
N ALA A 358 40.39 15.51 6.69
CA ALA A 358 39.83 14.19 6.45
C ALA A 358 39.06 13.63 7.67
N SER A 359 39.28 14.12 8.88
CA SER A 359 38.54 13.69 10.09
C SER A 359 37.20 14.36 10.22
N ARG A 360 37.07 15.62 9.85
CA ARG A 360 35.88 16.46 10.08
C ARG A 360 35.05 16.69 8.81
N GLN A 361 35.71 16.89 7.68
CA GLN A 361 35.04 17.22 6.42
C GLN A 361 33.91 16.20 6.07
N PRO A 362 34.06 14.88 6.21
CA PRO A 362 33.00 13.94 5.91
C PRO A 362 31.73 14.15 6.74
N ALA A 363 31.88 14.42 8.05
CA ALA A 363 30.77 14.69 8.95
C ALA A 363 30.10 16.05 8.65
N ALA A 364 30.91 17.06 8.29
CA ALA A 364 30.40 18.37 7.86
C ALA A 364 29.62 18.28 6.52
N MET A 365 30.10 17.47 5.59
CA MET A 365 29.40 17.21 4.32
C MET A 365 28.07 16.47 4.55
N TYR A 366 28.04 15.54 5.52
CA TYR A 366 26.80 14.90 5.95
C TYR A 366 25.82 15.93 6.51
N ALA A 367 26.26 16.78 7.42
CA ALA A 367 25.40 17.81 8.03
C ALA A 367 24.86 18.81 6.99
N MET A 368 25.72 19.28 6.09
CA MET A 368 25.30 20.19 5.01
C MET A 368 24.32 19.52 4.06
N GLY A 369 24.60 18.27 3.66
CA GLY A 369 23.72 17.53 2.77
C GLY A 369 22.36 17.24 3.41
N SER A 370 22.31 16.92 4.71
CA SER A 370 21.06 16.73 5.45
C SER A 370 20.25 18.04 5.51
N LEU A 371 20.90 19.17 5.78
CA LEU A 371 20.25 20.48 5.75
C LEU A 371 19.70 20.85 4.37
N LEU A 372 20.39 20.48 3.28
CA LEU A 372 19.90 20.70 1.92
C LEU A 372 18.67 19.81 1.61
N LEU A 373 18.66 18.57 2.12
CA LEU A 373 17.48 17.68 1.98
C LEU A 373 16.27 18.23 2.74
N GLU A 374 16.46 18.77 3.95
CA GLU A 374 15.37 19.40 4.72
C GLU A 374 14.78 20.63 4.01
N LYS A 375 15.64 21.40 3.32
CA LYS A 375 15.22 22.56 2.51
C LYS A 375 14.69 22.20 1.11
N ASP A 376 14.52 20.91 0.81
CA ASP A 376 14.13 20.37 -0.51
C ASP A 376 15.08 20.79 -1.65
N ASP A 377 16.33 21.21 -1.35
CA ASP A 377 17.38 21.43 -2.35
C ASP A 377 18.07 20.10 -2.73
N LEU A 378 17.34 19.30 -3.50
CA LEU A 378 17.81 18.00 -3.95
C LEU A 378 19.06 18.10 -4.82
N SER A 379 19.20 19.18 -5.59
CA SER A 379 20.34 19.36 -6.50
C SER A 379 21.63 19.65 -5.72
N GLY A 380 21.53 20.46 -4.68
CA GLY A 380 22.61 20.71 -3.74
C GLY A 380 23.02 19.47 -2.97
N ALA A 381 22.04 18.70 -2.47
CA ALA A 381 22.26 17.45 -1.73
C ALA A 381 22.98 16.40 -2.60
N VAL A 382 22.52 16.21 -3.84
CA VAL A 382 23.17 15.29 -4.81
C VAL A 382 24.62 15.68 -5.05
N LYS A 383 24.89 16.99 -5.28
CA LYS A 383 26.25 17.48 -5.50
C LYS A 383 27.13 17.23 -4.28
N MET A 384 26.61 17.46 -3.06
CA MET A 384 27.31 17.22 -1.80
C MET A 384 27.64 15.73 -1.62
N ALA A 385 26.68 14.84 -1.88
CA ALA A 385 26.87 13.40 -1.81
C ALA A 385 27.88 12.89 -2.84
N GLU A 386 27.80 13.34 -4.10
CA GLU A 386 28.75 12.98 -5.15
C GLU A 386 30.18 13.43 -4.83
N GLU A 387 30.34 14.66 -4.34
CA GLU A 387 31.63 15.17 -3.93
C GLU A 387 32.18 14.38 -2.74
N GLY A 388 31.33 14.07 -1.77
CA GLY A 388 31.69 13.24 -0.63
C GLY A 388 32.15 11.84 -1.04
N LEU A 389 31.41 11.14 -1.88
CA LEU A 389 31.77 9.82 -2.40
C LEU A 389 33.08 9.86 -3.21
N SER A 390 33.32 10.92 -3.94
CA SER A 390 34.59 11.07 -4.70
C SER A 390 35.80 11.23 -3.79
N LYS A 391 35.66 11.95 -2.67
CA LYS A 391 36.78 12.26 -1.76
C LYS A 391 36.92 11.22 -0.64
N TYR A 392 35.82 10.74 -0.09
CA TYR A 392 35.76 9.90 1.11
C TYR A 392 34.82 8.69 0.94
N PRO A 393 35.05 7.83 -0.07
CA PRO A 393 34.12 6.75 -0.42
C PRO A 393 33.87 5.76 0.73
N GLN A 394 34.83 5.56 1.62
CA GLN A 394 34.71 4.63 2.77
C GLN A 394 34.25 5.31 4.07
N SER A 395 33.96 6.60 4.06
CA SER A 395 33.52 7.32 5.24
C SER A 395 32.04 7.08 5.52
N LEU A 396 31.72 6.62 6.73
CA LEU A 396 30.35 6.33 7.17
C LEU A 396 29.39 7.52 7.03
N PRO A 397 29.73 8.75 7.47
CA PRO A 397 28.87 9.92 7.27
C PRO A 397 28.50 10.17 5.81
N VAL A 398 29.47 10.04 4.89
CA VAL A 398 29.24 10.24 3.46
C VAL A 398 28.35 9.13 2.87
N GLN A 399 28.55 7.89 3.29
CA GLN A 399 27.73 6.77 2.86
C GLN A 399 26.28 6.93 3.31
N ILE A 400 26.05 7.35 4.58
CA ILE A 400 24.71 7.64 5.11
C ILE A 400 24.06 8.79 4.34
N LEU A 401 24.78 9.91 4.11
CA LEU A 401 24.26 11.01 3.29
C LEU A 401 23.83 10.54 1.92
N SER A 402 24.67 9.72 1.28
CA SER A 402 24.38 9.23 -0.08
C SER A 402 23.14 8.33 -0.11
N LEU A 403 23.00 7.41 0.84
CA LEU A 403 21.82 6.55 0.96
C LEU A 403 20.54 7.36 1.24
N ASN A 404 20.62 8.33 2.16
CA ASN A 404 19.49 9.21 2.45
C ASN A 404 19.09 10.04 1.21
N THR A 405 20.08 10.58 0.49
CA THR A 405 19.83 11.33 -0.74
C THR A 405 19.18 10.45 -1.81
N ILE A 406 19.67 9.22 -2.01
CA ILE A 406 19.07 8.26 -2.95
C ILE A 406 17.62 7.96 -2.56
N THR A 407 17.34 7.73 -1.27
CA THR A 407 15.98 7.47 -0.78
C THR A 407 15.04 8.62 -1.14
N VAL A 408 15.42 9.85 -0.85
CA VAL A 408 14.59 11.03 -1.17
C VAL A 408 14.42 11.22 -2.67
N LEU A 409 15.47 10.97 -3.47
CA LEU A 409 15.38 11.03 -4.93
C LEU A 409 14.40 10.00 -5.51
N LEU A 410 14.40 8.78 -4.97
CA LEU A 410 13.45 7.73 -5.37
C LEU A 410 12.02 8.11 -4.98
N ASP A 411 11.81 8.65 -3.79
CA ASP A 411 10.50 9.12 -3.32
C ASP A 411 9.95 10.26 -4.19
N LYS A 412 10.82 11.22 -4.55
CA LYS A 412 10.48 12.33 -5.45
C LYS A 412 10.48 11.95 -6.95
N ASN A 413 10.64 10.65 -7.27
CA ASN A 413 10.68 10.12 -8.64
C ASN A 413 11.79 10.72 -9.54
N ARG A 414 12.91 11.20 -8.95
CA ARG A 414 14.09 11.70 -9.68
C ARG A 414 15.05 10.57 -10.04
N LEU A 415 14.58 9.64 -10.88
CA LEU A 415 15.23 8.36 -11.13
C LEU A 415 16.63 8.49 -11.75
N GLN A 416 16.86 9.48 -12.60
CA GLN A 416 18.17 9.68 -13.26
C GLN A 416 19.25 10.11 -12.26
N ASP A 417 18.92 11.01 -11.33
CA ASP A 417 19.85 11.44 -10.31
C ASP A 417 20.15 10.32 -9.30
N ALA A 418 19.12 9.55 -8.92
CA ALA A 418 19.29 8.36 -8.07
C ALA A 418 20.23 7.34 -8.73
N GLU A 419 20.03 7.03 -10.00
CA GLU A 419 20.87 6.08 -10.75
C GLU A 419 22.33 6.55 -10.83
N ARG A 420 22.55 7.84 -11.09
CA ARG A 420 23.88 8.43 -11.13
C ARG A 420 24.58 8.33 -9.78
N LEU A 421 23.87 8.59 -8.69
CA LEU A 421 24.45 8.51 -7.35
C LEU A 421 24.72 7.06 -6.93
N ILE A 422 23.82 6.14 -7.24
CA ILE A 422 23.98 4.70 -7.04
C ILE A 422 25.23 4.19 -7.77
N SER A 423 25.48 4.63 -9.00
CA SER A 423 26.64 4.21 -9.79
C SER A 423 27.98 4.64 -9.20
N LYS A 424 27.99 5.74 -8.41
CA LYS A 424 29.18 6.27 -7.73
C LYS A 424 29.40 5.68 -6.33
N TYR A 425 28.39 5.00 -5.78
CA TYR A 425 28.51 4.46 -4.42
C TYR A 425 29.47 3.26 -4.39
N PRO A 426 30.40 3.23 -3.43
CA PRO A 426 31.43 2.18 -3.36
C PRO A 426 30.88 0.89 -2.79
N GLY A 427 31.17 -0.23 -3.45
CA GLY A 427 30.81 -1.55 -2.96
C GLY A 427 29.33 -1.91 -3.18
N SER A 428 28.88 -2.93 -2.46
CA SER A 428 27.54 -3.52 -2.57
C SER A 428 27.03 -3.82 -1.16
N SER A 429 26.64 -2.76 -0.42
CA SER A 429 25.96 -2.95 0.86
C SER A 429 24.53 -3.46 0.64
N PRO A 430 23.93 -4.20 1.59
CA PRO A 430 22.52 -4.63 1.50
C PRO A 430 21.56 -3.46 1.25
N ASP A 431 21.80 -2.31 1.91
CA ASP A 431 20.97 -1.11 1.76
C ASP A 431 21.06 -0.53 0.34
N LEU A 432 22.26 -0.54 -0.25
CA LEU A 432 22.43 -0.10 -1.65
C LEU A 432 21.72 -1.04 -2.62
N VAL A 433 21.83 -2.36 -2.42
CA VAL A 433 21.14 -3.36 -3.27
C VAL A 433 19.62 -3.20 -3.14
N PHE A 434 19.13 -2.91 -1.94
CA PHE A 434 17.73 -2.57 -1.71
C PHE A 434 17.29 -1.33 -2.52
N GLN A 435 18.09 -0.26 -2.49
CA GLN A 435 17.83 0.96 -3.25
C GLN A 435 17.88 0.73 -4.77
N GLN A 436 18.79 -0.12 -5.24
CA GLN A 436 18.84 -0.55 -6.64
C GLN A 436 17.55 -1.31 -7.02
N GLY A 437 17.04 -2.16 -6.13
CA GLY A 437 15.75 -2.84 -6.28
C GLY A 437 14.59 -1.84 -6.38
N ALA A 438 14.57 -0.83 -5.52
CA ALA A 438 13.57 0.23 -5.55
C ALA A 438 13.63 1.06 -6.85
N LEU A 439 14.83 1.39 -7.32
CA LEU A 439 15.01 2.05 -8.61
C LEU A 439 14.49 1.21 -9.78
N ALA A 440 14.82 -0.09 -9.82
CA ALA A 440 14.33 -1.00 -10.85
C ALA A 440 12.79 -1.11 -10.82
N PHE A 441 12.19 -1.16 -9.62
CA PHE A 441 10.74 -1.20 -9.44
C PHE A 441 10.07 0.06 -10.00
N LEU A 442 10.59 1.25 -9.69
CA LEU A 442 10.08 2.53 -10.20
C LEU A 442 10.27 2.67 -11.72
N LYS A 443 11.33 2.09 -12.28
CA LYS A 443 11.54 1.96 -13.73
C LYS A 443 10.65 0.90 -14.39
N LYS A 444 9.81 0.20 -13.60
CA LYS A 444 8.93 -0.90 -14.03
C LYS A 444 9.67 -2.16 -14.50
N ASP A 445 10.96 -2.29 -14.20
CA ASP A 445 11.69 -3.55 -14.39
C ASP A 445 11.50 -4.44 -13.16
N TYR A 446 10.32 -5.02 -13.07
CA TYR A 446 9.89 -5.80 -11.91
C TYR A 446 10.69 -7.09 -11.74
N SER A 447 11.17 -7.69 -12.85
CA SER A 447 12.00 -8.89 -12.79
C SER A 447 13.38 -8.62 -12.20
N LEU A 448 14.00 -7.49 -12.54
CA LEU A 448 15.25 -7.05 -11.92
C LEU A 448 15.05 -6.65 -10.47
N ALA A 449 13.97 -5.91 -10.18
CA ALA A 449 13.61 -5.49 -8.82
C ALA A 449 13.47 -6.70 -7.89
N GLN A 450 12.76 -7.75 -8.32
CA GLN A 450 12.57 -8.98 -7.58
C GLN A 450 13.91 -9.65 -7.21
N LYS A 451 14.83 -9.75 -8.18
CA LYS A 451 16.17 -10.33 -7.94
C LYS A 451 17.00 -9.51 -6.95
N LEU A 452 16.95 -8.18 -7.07
CA LEU A 452 17.72 -7.29 -6.20
C LEU A 452 17.15 -7.27 -4.77
N PHE A 453 15.83 -7.25 -4.60
CA PHE A 453 15.21 -7.36 -3.27
C PHE A 453 15.51 -8.71 -2.62
N ARG A 454 15.49 -9.81 -3.39
CA ARG A 454 15.91 -11.13 -2.91
C ARG A 454 17.38 -11.14 -2.48
N GLU A 455 18.26 -10.51 -3.22
CA GLU A 455 19.68 -10.39 -2.85
C GLU A 455 19.84 -9.54 -1.58
N ALA A 456 19.15 -8.42 -1.49
CA ALA A 456 19.16 -7.57 -0.29
C ALA A 456 18.66 -8.34 0.94
N ALA A 457 17.54 -9.07 0.83
CA ALA A 457 16.98 -9.86 1.93
C ALA A 457 17.95 -10.91 2.48
N ARG A 458 18.70 -11.57 1.61
CA ARG A 458 19.70 -12.59 2.03
C ARG A 458 20.89 -12.04 2.79
N ARG A 459 21.21 -10.76 2.61
CA ARG A 459 22.44 -10.12 3.11
C ARG A 459 22.18 -9.09 4.20
N ALA A 460 20.94 -8.65 4.37
CA ALA A 460 20.55 -7.61 5.32
C ALA A 460 20.29 -8.16 6.74
N SER A 461 20.23 -7.25 7.72
CA SER A 461 19.67 -7.52 9.04
C SER A 461 18.18 -7.85 8.94
N GLU A 462 17.62 -8.48 9.99
CA GLU A 462 16.24 -9.00 9.99
C GLU A 462 15.19 -7.98 9.52
N THR A 463 15.22 -6.76 10.05
CA THR A 463 14.30 -5.68 9.70
C THR A 463 14.40 -5.24 8.22
N THR A 464 15.63 -5.10 7.71
CA THR A 464 15.86 -4.76 6.31
C THR A 464 15.52 -5.94 5.40
N ALA A 465 15.75 -7.18 5.87
CA ALA A 465 15.39 -8.39 5.15
C ALA A 465 13.87 -8.53 5.00
N GLU A 466 13.09 -8.29 6.06
CA GLU A 466 11.62 -8.28 6.00
C GLU A 466 11.09 -7.25 5.00
N ASN A 467 11.62 -6.02 5.05
CA ASN A 467 11.25 -4.99 4.10
C ASN A 467 11.61 -5.37 2.66
N ALA A 468 12.75 -6.03 2.45
CA ALA A 468 13.16 -6.49 1.14
C ALA A 468 12.25 -7.62 0.62
N LEU A 469 11.86 -8.58 1.47
CA LEU A 469 10.91 -9.64 1.12
C LEU A 469 9.52 -9.07 0.80
N PHE A 470 9.07 -8.07 1.55
CA PHE A 470 7.82 -7.38 1.27
C PHE A 470 7.86 -6.68 -0.10
N ASN A 471 8.95 -5.95 -0.41
CA ASN A 471 9.09 -5.29 -1.71
C ASN A 471 9.31 -6.30 -2.86
N GLU A 472 9.91 -7.44 -2.59
CA GLU A 472 9.99 -8.54 -3.55
C GLU A 472 8.60 -9.07 -3.90
N ASN A 473 7.71 -9.21 -2.89
CA ASN A 473 6.32 -9.58 -3.14
C ASN A 473 5.61 -8.55 -4.04
N LEU A 474 5.78 -7.25 -3.78
CA LEU A 474 5.22 -6.20 -4.65
C LEU A 474 5.77 -6.29 -6.08
N ALA A 475 7.07 -6.59 -6.23
CA ALA A 475 7.68 -6.78 -7.54
C ALA A 475 7.15 -8.03 -8.25
N ALA A 476 6.98 -9.15 -7.54
CA ALA A 476 6.40 -10.39 -8.06
C ALA A 476 4.97 -10.18 -8.56
N LEU A 477 4.13 -9.51 -7.76
CA LEU A 477 2.75 -9.18 -8.14
C LEU A 477 2.70 -8.33 -9.42
N ASN A 478 3.54 -7.29 -9.51
CA ASN A 478 3.57 -6.43 -10.69
C ASN A 478 4.21 -7.12 -11.92
N ALA A 479 5.08 -8.11 -11.74
CA ALA A 479 5.61 -8.98 -12.79
C ALA A 479 4.60 -10.05 -13.24
N ASN A 480 3.45 -10.20 -12.57
CA ASN A 480 2.50 -11.31 -12.69
C ASN A 480 3.13 -12.69 -12.38
N ASP A 481 4.13 -12.74 -11.49
CA ASP A 481 4.75 -13.96 -11.00
C ASP A 481 3.98 -14.50 -9.78
N ALA A 482 2.89 -15.21 -10.03
CA ALA A 482 2.07 -15.80 -8.98
C ALA A 482 2.82 -16.87 -8.17
N SER A 483 3.77 -17.58 -8.80
CA SER A 483 4.54 -18.63 -8.13
C SER A 483 5.57 -18.04 -7.16
N GLY A 484 6.25 -16.97 -7.56
CA GLY A 484 7.15 -16.20 -6.73
C GLY A 484 6.43 -15.59 -5.53
N ALA A 485 5.29 -14.95 -5.75
CA ALA A 485 4.48 -14.36 -4.69
C ALA A 485 3.99 -15.42 -3.67
N ALA A 486 3.53 -16.60 -4.14
CA ALA A 486 3.10 -17.69 -3.25
C ALA A 486 4.26 -18.30 -2.43
N ALA A 487 5.47 -18.36 -2.98
CA ALA A 487 6.65 -18.83 -2.27
C ALA A 487 7.03 -17.94 -1.09
N LEU A 488 6.83 -16.61 -1.23
CA LEU A 488 7.15 -15.63 -0.18
C LEU A 488 6.29 -15.78 1.08
N ILE A 489 5.04 -16.23 0.95
CA ILE A 489 4.18 -16.55 2.12
C ILE A 489 4.82 -17.64 3.00
N LYS A 490 5.41 -18.66 2.36
CA LYS A 490 6.08 -19.76 3.08
C LYS A 490 7.38 -19.29 3.73
N GLU A 491 8.11 -18.42 3.06
CA GLU A 491 9.37 -17.86 3.56
C GLU A 491 9.13 -16.87 4.73
N ALA A 492 8.00 -16.16 4.71
CA ALA A 492 7.57 -15.25 5.78
C ALA A 492 6.92 -15.99 6.97
N ALA A 493 6.92 -17.34 7.03
CA ALA A 493 6.22 -18.10 8.06
C ALA A 493 6.71 -17.80 9.49
N ASP A 494 7.97 -17.42 9.64
CA ASP A 494 8.61 -17.12 10.94
C ASP A 494 8.27 -15.70 11.46
N SER A 495 7.72 -14.80 10.63
CA SER A 495 7.29 -13.45 11.02
C SER A 495 5.79 -13.29 10.77
N SER A 496 4.97 -13.33 11.83
CA SER A 496 3.51 -13.17 11.71
C SER A 496 3.13 -11.85 11.05
N ARG A 497 3.83 -10.77 11.39
CA ARG A 497 3.59 -9.42 10.84
C ARG A 497 3.94 -9.32 9.35
N LEU A 498 5.09 -9.86 8.93
CA LEU A 498 5.48 -9.85 7.52
C LEU A 498 4.52 -10.70 6.70
N ARG A 499 4.18 -11.88 7.19
CA ARG A 499 3.23 -12.80 6.55
C ARG A 499 1.86 -12.15 6.37
N GLU A 500 1.34 -11.49 7.41
CA GLU A 500 0.08 -10.75 7.34
C GLU A 500 0.13 -9.65 6.28
N SER A 501 1.21 -8.87 6.24
CA SER A 501 1.39 -7.81 5.25
C SER A 501 1.47 -8.33 3.82
N ILE A 502 2.18 -9.43 3.59
CA ILE A 502 2.29 -10.08 2.27
C ILE A 502 0.92 -10.62 1.81
N LEU A 503 0.19 -11.31 2.68
CA LEU A 503 -1.15 -11.84 2.38
C LEU A 503 -2.13 -10.71 2.05
N PHE A 504 -2.08 -9.61 2.81
CA PHE A 504 -2.89 -8.44 2.53
C PHE A 504 -2.60 -7.86 1.14
N GLU A 505 -1.33 -7.61 0.82
CA GLU A 505 -0.96 -7.03 -0.47
C GLU A 505 -1.36 -7.91 -1.66
N GLN A 506 -1.26 -9.23 -1.52
CA GLN A 506 -1.72 -10.17 -2.55
C GLN A 506 -3.23 -10.11 -2.75
N ALA A 507 -4.01 -10.08 -1.68
CA ALA A 507 -5.46 -9.96 -1.74
C ALA A 507 -5.89 -8.59 -2.29
N HIS A 508 -5.28 -7.50 -1.80
CA HIS A 508 -5.52 -6.13 -2.26
C HIS A 508 -5.18 -5.95 -3.75
N TYR A 509 -4.04 -6.48 -4.20
CA TYR A 509 -3.64 -6.43 -5.61
C TYR A 509 -4.60 -7.19 -6.51
N ALA A 510 -5.04 -8.37 -6.08
CA ALA A 510 -6.05 -9.16 -6.79
C ALA A 510 -7.39 -8.40 -6.88
N ALA A 511 -7.81 -7.75 -5.81
CA ALA A 511 -9.01 -6.91 -5.75
C ALA A 511 -8.95 -5.74 -6.74
N LYS A 512 -7.85 -4.98 -6.75
CA LYS A 512 -7.65 -3.84 -7.65
C LYS A 512 -7.69 -4.22 -9.14
N ARG A 513 -7.36 -5.45 -9.47
CA ARG A 513 -7.42 -6.00 -10.84
C ARG A 513 -8.69 -6.78 -11.14
N MET A 514 -9.61 -6.85 -10.20
CA MET A 514 -10.83 -7.68 -10.30
C MET A 514 -10.51 -9.12 -10.73
N ALA A 515 -9.41 -9.68 -10.16
CA ALA A 515 -9.00 -11.04 -10.46
C ALA A 515 -10.04 -12.05 -9.96
N PRO A 516 -10.28 -13.17 -10.66
CA PRO A 516 -11.30 -14.14 -10.26
C PRO A 516 -11.17 -14.68 -8.83
N GLN A 517 -9.94 -14.78 -8.31
CA GLN A 517 -9.64 -15.26 -6.95
C GLN A 517 -9.68 -14.16 -5.88
N ALA A 518 -9.97 -12.89 -6.24
CA ALA A 518 -9.90 -11.77 -5.31
C ALA A 518 -10.82 -11.94 -4.09
N ALA A 519 -12.05 -12.37 -4.31
CA ALA A 519 -13.03 -12.57 -3.23
C ALA A 519 -12.56 -13.64 -2.23
N GLU A 520 -12.00 -14.74 -2.71
CA GLU A 520 -11.48 -15.83 -1.87
C GLU A 520 -10.26 -15.37 -1.06
N LEU A 521 -9.30 -14.69 -1.71
CA LEU A 521 -8.10 -14.17 -1.04
C LEU A 521 -8.44 -13.17 0.06
N LEU A 522 -9.40 -12.26 -0.20
CA LEU A 522 -9.86 -11.30 0.80
C LEU A 522 -10.57 -11.97 1.97
N ALA A 523 -11.48 -12.92 1.71
CA ALA A 523 -12.19 -13.67 2.75
C ALA A 523 -11.20 -14.44 3.65
N ASN A 524 -10.23 -15.14 3.05
CA ASN A 524 -9.19 -15.85 3.77
C ASN A 524 -8.32 -14.88 4.60
N PHE A 525 -7.93 -13.76 4.03
CA PHE A 525 -7.17 -12.74 4.77
C PHE A 525 -7.95 -12.20 5.98
N ILE A 526 -9.22 -11.81 5.80
CA ILE A 526 -10.05 -11.22 6.85
C ILE A 526 -10.20 -12.18 8.04
N THR A 527 -10.23 -13.50 7.81
CA THR A 527 -10.31 -14.51 8.89
C THR A 527 -9.00 -14.64 9.67
N LEU A 528 -7.86 -14.44 9.01
CA LEU A 528 -6.52 -14.62 9.58
C LEU A 528 -5.93 -13.32 10.15
N ALA A 529 -6.44 -12.17 9.74
CA ALA A 529 -5.86 -10.87 10.05
C ALA A 529 -6.00 -10.51 11.54
N GLU A 530 -4.87 -10.12 12.13
CA GLU A 530 -4.76 -9.62 13.51
C GLU A 530 -4.75 -8.09 13.55
N THR A 531 -4.22 -7.44 12.51
CA THR A 531 -4.10 -5.98 12.42
C THR A 531 -5.43 -5.34 12.00
N PRO A 532 -6.10 -4.56 12.88
CA PRO A 532 -7.43 -3.99 12.59
C PRO A 532 -7.44 -3.12 11.33
N ALA A 533 -6.42 -2.27 11.13
CA ALA A 533 -6.36 -1.37 9.99
C ALA A 533 -6.29 -2.10 8.64
N LEU A 534 -5.54 -3.22 8.56
CA LEU A 534 -5.47 -4.04 7.34
C LEU A 534 -6.79 -4.78 7.11
N LYS A 535 -7.41 -5.25 8.18
CA LYS A 535 -8.72 -5.93 8.14
C LYS A 535 -9.83 -5.02 7.63
N THR A 536 -9.85 -3.76 8.10
CA THR A 536 -10.77 -2.72 7.62
C THR A 536 -10.59 -2.49 6.12
N GLN A 537 -9.35 -2.31 5.65
CA GLN A 537 -9.09 -2.10 4.23
C GLN A 537 -9.49 -3.32 3.38
N ALA A 538 -9.21 -4.53 3.87
CA ALA A 538 -9.61 -5.75 3.16
C ALA A 538 -11.14 -5.90 3.05
N ARG A 539 -11.91 -5.46 4.07
CA ARG A 539 -13.37 -5.42 4.01
C ARG A 539 -13.89 -4.41 2.98
N LEU A 540 -13.27 -3.23 2.90
CA LEU A 540 -13.59 -2.24 1.88
C LEU A 540 -13.35 -2.81 0.47
N ASP A 541 -12.21 -3.46 0.26
CA ASP A 541 -11.87 -4.08 -1.02
C ASP A 541 -12.82 -5.25 -1.34
N GLN A 542 -13.23 -6.05 -0.34
CA GLN A 542 -14.16 -7.15 -0.51
C GLN A 542 -15.55 -6.65 -0.95
N ALA A 543 -16.04 -5.57 -0.34
CA ALA A 543 -17.30 -4.94 -0.74
C ALA A 543 -17.20 -4.38 -2.17
N GLU A 544 -16.07 -3.77 -2.54
CA GLU A 544 -15.84 -3.26 -3.90
C GLU A 544 -15.83 -4.39 -4.94
N VAL A 545 -15.16 -5.50 -4.66
CA VAL A 545 -15.16 -6.69 -5.52
C VAL A 545 -16.56 -7.28 -5.66
N ALA A 546 -17.30 -7.44 -4.55
CA ALA A 546 -18.65 -8.01 -4.54
C ALA A 546 -19.64 -7.18 -5.37
N LEU A 547 -19.56 -5.84 -5.31
CA LEU A 547 -20.40 -4.94 -6.11
C LEU A 547 -20.09 -5.00 -7.61
N ASN A 548 -18.84 -5.30 -7.98
CA ASN A 548 -18.43 -5.39 -9.38
C ASN A 548 -18.65 -6.77 -10.03
N LEU A 549 -19.13 -7.76 -9.29
CA LEU A 549 -19.55 -9.05 -9.87
C LEU A 549 -20.77 -8.87 -10.77
N ASN A 550 -21.00 -9.83 -11.68
CA ASN A 550 -22.17 -9.83 -12.55
C ASN A 550 -22.92 -11.17 -12.46
N PRO A 551 -24.04 -11.26 -11.70
CA PRO A 551 -24.69 -10.20 -10.93
C PRO A 551 -23.90 -9.80 -9.68
N PRO A 552 -24.08 -8.57 -9.12
CA PRO A 552 -23.49 -8.16 -7.86
C PRO A 552 -23.87 -9.07 -6.69
N ASP A 553 -22.90 -9.39 -5.83
CA ASP A 553 -23.12 -10.11 -4.58
C ASP A 553 -23.53 -9.14 -3.46
N LEU A 554 -24.82 -8.80 -3.45
CA LEU A 554 -25.38 -7.87 -2.48
C LEU A 554 -25.44 -8.45 -1.06
N GLU A 555 -25.47 -9.77 -0.89
CA GLU A 555 -25.49 -10.41 0.42
C GLU A 555 -24.19 -10.15 1.18
N THR A 556 -23.06 -10.37 0.52
CA THR A 556 -21.74 -10.05 1.08
C THR A 556 -21.62 -8.56 1.41
N VAL A 557 -22.07 -7.67 0.52
CA VAL A 557 -21.99 -6.22 0.73
C VAL A 557 -22.80 -5.78 1.95
N GLN A 558 -24.06 -6.23 2.08
CA GLN A 558 -24.94 -5.90 3.21
C GLN A 558 -24.42 -6.43 4.55
N ALA A 559 -23.66 -7.53 4.55
CA ALA A 559 -23.01 -8.02 5.75
C ALA A 559 -21.80 -7.14 6.18
N ILE A 560 -21.10 -6.54 5.23
CA ILE A 560 -19.83 -5.80 5.48
C ILE A 560 -20.08 -4.33 5.81
N LEU A 561 -20.93 -3.61 5.05
CA LEU A 561 -21.09 -2.17 5.19
C LEU A 561 -21.44 -1.71 6.62
N PRO A 562 -22.38 -2.37 7.37
CA PRO A 562 -22.69 -1.98 8.74
C PRO A 562 -21.55 -2.21 9.74
N LEU A 563 -20.60 -3.09 9.43
CA LEU A 563 -19.40 -3.29 10.24
C LEU A 563 -18.44 -2.13 10.06
N LEU A 564 -18.24 -1.70 8.81
CA LEU A 564 -17.36 -0.59 8.46
C LEU A 564 -17.85 0.76 9.01
N GLU A 565 -19.18 0.98 9.07
CA GLU A 565 -19.76 2.19 9.65
C GLU A 565 -19.46 2.38 11.14
N LYS A 566 -19.14 1.30 11.85
CA LYS A 566 -18.80 1.30 13.28
C LYS A 566 -17.31 1.45 13.55
N GLU A 567 -16.47 1.37 12.51
CA GLU A 567 -15.02 1.43 12.63
C GLU A 567 -14.51 2.87 12.54
N GLN A 568 -13.34 3.14 13.12
CA GLN A 568 -12.65 4.42 12.93
C GLN A 568 -11.92 4.39 11.58
N LEU A 569 -12.48 5.08 10.61
CA LEU A 569 -11.96 5.14 9.24
C LEU A 569 -11.09 6.37 9.02
N SER A 570 -10.05 6.22 8.21
CA SER A 570 -9.32 7.38 7.68
C SER A 570 -10.21 8.19 6.72
N PRO A 571 -9.90 9.47 6.44
CA PRO A 571 -10.66 10.27 5.47
C PRO A 571 -10.80 9.58 4.10
N GLU A 572 -9.74 8.91 3.63
CA GLU A 572 -9.74 8.16 2.36
C GLU A 572 -10.67 6.95 2.41
N GLN A 573 -10.64 6.20 3.52
CA GLN A 573 -11.51 5.04 3.74
C GLN A 573 -12.98 5.47 3.91
N THR A 574 -13.23 6.58 4.59
CA THR A 574 -14.58 7.16 4.71
C THR A 574 -15.15 7.52 3.33
N MET A 575 -14.34 8.09 2.46
CA MET A 575 -14.74 8.38 1.09
C MET A 575 -14.96 7.10 0.27
N GLN A 576 -14.12 6.07 0.45
CA GLN A 576 -14.31 4.77 -0.20
C GLN A 576 -15.63 4.13 0.25
N LEU A 577 -15.93 4.14 1.56
CA LEU A 577 -17.20 3.64 2.11
C LEU A 577 -18.39 4.41 1.54
N ALA A 578 -18.33 5.74 1.47
CA ALA A 578 -19.39 6.56 0.89
C ALA A 578 -19.68 6.17 -0.57
N ARG A 579 -18.64 5.89 -1.36
CA ARG A 579 -18.80 5.41 -2.75
C ARG A 579 -19.40 4.01 -2.82
N LEU A 580 -19.02 3.10 -1.91
CA LEU A 580 -19.60 1.75 -1.84
C LEU A 580 -21.09 1.79 -1.50
N ASN A 581 -21.50 2.65 -0.57
CA ASN A 581 -22.91 2.86 -0.26
C ASN A 581 -23.70 3.35 -1.48
N ILE A 582 -23.16 4.31 -2.24
CA ILE A 582 -23.80 4.79 -3.48
C ILE A 582 -23.98 3.63 -4.49
N LEU A 583 -22.96 2.79 -4.68
CA LEU A 583 -23.00 1.69 -5.63
C LEU A 583 -23.94 0.57 -5.20
N GLU A 584 -23.99 0.28 -3.90
CA GLU A 584 -24.94 -0.71 -3.33
C GLU A 584 -26.38 -0.26 -3.54
N GLU A 585 -26.72 0.96 -3.14
CA GLU A 585 -28.04 1.55 -3.30
C GLU A 585 -28.45 1.66 -4.80
N GLU A 586 -27.50 1.99 -5.68
CA GLU A 586 -27.70 1.99 -7.13
C GLU A 586 -28.01 0.57 -7.65
N SER A 587 -27.28 -0.44 -7.18
CA SER A 587 -27.47 -1.84 -7.58
C SER A 587 -28.85 -2.36 -7.18
N ARG A 588 -29.42 -1.85 -6.10
CA ARG A 588 -30.77 -2.13 -5.63
C ARG A 588 -31.83 -1.26 -6.31
N GLN A 589 -31.41 -0.30 -7.15
CA GLN A 589 -32.27 0.69 -7.81
C GLN A 589 -32.99 1.61 -6.81
N GLU A 590 -32.41 1.82 -5.64
CA GLU A 590 -32.87 2.75 -4.61
C GLU A 590 -32.35 4.17 -4.90
N TRP A 591 -32.78 4.75 -6.02
CA TRP A 591 -32.26 6.02 -6.52
C TRP A 591 -32.32 7.18 -5.53
N PRO A 592 -33.41 7.39 -4.74
CA PRO A 592 -33.47 8.47 -3.77
C PRO A 592 -32.39 8.35 -2.68
N SER A 593 -32.15 7.14 -2.19
CA SER A 593 -31.10 6.84 -1.20
C SER A 593 -29.71 7.10 -1.79
N ALA A 594 -29.43 6.59 -2.99
CA ALA A 594 -28.18 6.78 -3.71
C ALA A 594 -27.88 8.28 -3.97
N ILE A 595 -28.89 9.07 -4.33
CA ILE A 595 -28.77 10.54 -4.49
C ILE A 595 -28.35 11.17 -3.16
N GLN A 596 -28.97 10.80 -2.05
CA GLN A 596 -28.67 11.34 -0.73
C GLN A 596 -27.24 10.95 -0.29
N SER A 597 -26.84 9.69 -0.49
CA SER A 597 -25.49 9.21 -0.21
C SER A 597 -24.43 9.92 -1.05
N CYS A 598 -24.74 10.19 -2.34
CA CYS A 598 -23.85 10.96 -3.22
C CYS A 598 -23.69 12.41 -2.76
N ARG A 599 -24.77 13.06 -2.31
CA ARG A 599 -24.70 14.43 -1.74
C ARG A 599 -23.89 14.45 -0.43
N ARG A 600 -23.99 13.42 0.41
CA ARG A 600 -23.13 13.27 1.61
C ARG A 600 -21.67 13.09 1.23
N ALA A 601 -21.36 12.27 0.22
CA ALA A 601 -20.00 12.09 -0.28
C ALA A 601 -19.39 13.41 -0.82
N ILE A 602 -20.17 14.21 -1.53
CA ILE A 602 -19.75 15.56 -1.98
C ILE A 602 -19.43 16.47 -0.80
N ALA A 603 -20.23 16.41 0.28
CA ALA A 603 -19.98 17.21 1.49
C ALA A 603 -18.74 16.75 2.27
N LEU A 604 -18.36 15.48 2.18
CA LEU A 604 -17.15 14.92 2.79
C LEU A 604 -15.87 15.28 2.01
N ASP A 605 -15.96 15.55 0.70
CA ASP A 605 -14.82 15.91 -0.17
C ASP A 605 -14.43 17.38 0.02
N SER A 606 -13.96 17.73 1.24
CA SER A 606 -13.60 19.11 1.60
C SER A 606 -12.46 19.70 0.74
N GLU A 607 -11.58 18.86 0.19
CA GLU A 607 -10.48 19.27 -0.68
C GLU A 607 -10.86 19.29 -2.17
N GLY A 608 -12.05 18.81 -2.51
CA GLY A 608 -12.54 18.78 -3.87
C GLY A 608 -11.79 17.83 -4.82
N LYS A 609 -11.04 16.88 -4.30
CA LYS A 609 -10.20 15.96 -5.10
C LYS A 609 -11.01 15.02 -6.01
N GLN A 610 -12.24 14.71 -5.63
CA GLN A 610 -13.14 13.80 -6.36
C GLN A 610 -14.44 14.49 -6.76
N ALA A 611 -14.52 15.80 -6.59
CA ALA A 611 -15.75 16.56 -6.76
C ALA A 611 -16.32 16.41 -8.17
N ASP A 612 -15.50 16.46 -9.21
CA ASP A 612 -15.94 16.32 -10.60
C ASP A 612 -16.61 14.95 -10.85
N MET A 613 -16.01 13.86 -10.36
CA MET A 613 -16.56 12.51 -10.49
C MET A 613 -17.87 12.36 -9.70
N LEU A 614 -17.93 12.91 -8.48
CA LEU A 614 -19.12 12.84 -7.63
C LEU A 614 -20.27 13.66 -8.20
N TYR A 615 -20.01 14.85 -8.77
CA TYR A 615 -21.05 15.66 -9.42
C TYR A 615 -21.57 15.01 -10.70
N LEU A 616 -20.71 14.37 -11.51
CA LEU A 616 -21.17 13.57 -12.64
C LEU A 616 -22.05 12.40 -12.16
N LYS A 617 -21.63 11.69 -11.12
CA LYS A 617 -22.39 10.58 -10.52
C LYS A 617 -23.75 11.04 -9.99
N LEU A 618 -23.80 12.18 -9.31
CA LEU A 618 -25.07 12.78 -8.86
C LEU A 618 -26.01 13.03 -10.04
N GLY A 619 -25.50 13.61 -11.12
CA GLY A 619 -26.28 13.83 -12.33
C GLY A 619 -26.82 12.54 -12.96
N GLU A 620 -26.01 11.47 -12.98
CA GLU A 620 -26.43 10.14 -13.44
C GLU A 620 -27.56 9.56 -12.60
N LEU A 621 -27.44 9.65 -11.26
CA LEU A 621 -28.45 9.14 -10.32
C LEU A 621 -29.76 9.91 -10.44
N LEU A 622 -29.69 11.24 -10.52
CA LEU A 622 -30.85 12.10 -10.76
C LEU A 622 -31.55 11.76 -12.09
N TYR A 623 -30.77 11.55 -13.16
CA TYR A 623 -31.28 11.13 -14.46
C TYR A 623 -32.01 9.77 -14.39
N LYS A 624 -31.43 8.79 -13.67
CA LYS A 624 -32.03 7.46 -13.47
C LYS A 624 -33.29 7.51 -12.61
N ASN A 625 -33.33 8.43 -11.61
CA ASN A 625 -34.51 8.65 -10.79
C ASN A 625 -35.66 9.35 -11.57
N GLY A 626 -35.36 9.97 -12.70
CA GLY A 626 -36.33 10.75 -13.47
C GLY A 626 -36.35 12.24 -13.14
N ASP A 627 -35.49 12.70 -12.27
CA ASP A 627 -35.36 14.12 -11.87
C ASP A 627 -34.53 14.90 -12.91
N PHE A 628 -35.01 14.88 -14.15
CA PHE A 628 -34.26 15.39 -15.30
C PHE A 628 -33.89 16.88 -15.21
N HIS A 629 -34.80 17.67 -14.64
CA HIS A 629 -34.53 19.11 -14.47
C HIS A 629 -33.38 19.35 -13.49
N GLU A 630 -33.36 18.65 -12.38
CA GLU A 630 -32.30 18.76 -11.38
C GLU A 630 -30.97 18.20 -11.93
N ALA A 631 -31.00 17.08 -12.66
CA ALA A 631 -29.85 16.52 -13.34
C ALA A 631 -29.21 17.55 -14.31
N GLN A 632 -30.05 18.26 -15.09
CA GLN A 632 -29.56 19.35 -15.96
C GLN A 632 -28.92 20.47 -15.17
N LEU A 633 -29.55 20.95 -14.09
CA LEU A 633 -29.02 22.04 -13.26
C LEU A 633 -27.69 21.71 -12.61
N VAL A 634 -27.49 20.46 -12.20
CA VAL A 634 -26.24 20.00 -11.60
C VAL A 634 -25.12 19.89 -12.64
N LEU A 635 -25.43 19.40 -13.84
CA LEU A 635 -24.42 19.05 -14.85
C LEU A 635 -24.11 20.20 -15.84
N GLN A 636 -25.04 21.10 -16.10
CA GLN A 636 -24.84 22.19 -17.09
C GLN A 636 -23.68 23.13 -16.71
N PRO A 637 -23.45 23.53 -15.43
CA PRO A 637 -22.32 24.38 -15.05
C PRO A 637 -20.99 23.62 -14.92
N PHE A 638 -20.95 22.32 -15.18
CA PHE A 638 -19.78 21.47 -14.98
C PHE A 638 -18.49 21.97 -15.65
N PRO A 639 -18.49 22.40 -16.94
CA PRO A 639 -17.27 22.86 -17.59
C PRO A 639 -16.67 24.13 -16.97
N SER A 640 -17.52 25.04 -16.48
CA SER A 640 -17.05 26.25 -15.80
C SER A 640 -16.56 25.97 -14.36
N LYS A 641 -17.11 24.95 -13.73
CA LYS A 641 -16.74 24.55 -12.37
C LYS A 641 -15.48 23.67 -12.35
N TYR A 642 -15.29 22.84 -13.36
CA TYR A 642 -14.18 21.88 -13.48
C TYR A 642 -13.53 21.99 -14.88
N PRO A 643 -12.80 23.08 -15.16
CA PRO A 643 -12.27 23.37 -16.49
C PRO A 643 -11.21 22.36 -16.97
N ASP A 644 -10.50 21.70 -16.03
CA ASP A 644 -9.45 20.75 -16.35
C ASP A 644 -9.90 19.27 -16.28
N SER A 645 -11.19 19.03 -15.96
CA SER A 645 -11.69 17.66 -15.83
C SER A 645 -11.87 16.98 -17.18
N PRO A 646 -11.39 15.74 -17.36
CA PRO A 646 -11.64 14.94 -18.56
C PRO A 646 -13.11 14.51 -18.71
N LEU A 647 -13.94 14.71 -17.68
CA LEU A 647 -15.34 14.29 -17.62
C LEU A 647 -16.30 15.34 -18.20
N GLN A 648 -15.83 16.51 -18.62
CA GLN A 648 -16.66 17.62 -19.12
C GLN A 648 -17.61 17.19 -20.25
N ALA A 649 -17.10 16.48 -21.24
CA ALA A 649 -17.90 16.05 -22.39
C ALA A 649 -19.00 15.05 -21.99
N ALA A 650 -18.70 14.16 -21.05
CA ALA A 650 -19.68 13.22 -20.51
C ALA A 650 -20.77 13.93 -19.69
N ALA A 651 -20.36 14.87 -18.84
CA ALA A 651 -21.29 15.67 -18.04
C ALA A 651 -22.24 16.51 -18.92
N LEU A 652 -21.69 17.20 -19.91
CA LEU A 652 -22.50 17.97 -20.87
C LEU A 652 -23.42 17.09 -21.69
N PHE A 653 -22.94 15.93 -22.16
CA PHE A 653 -23.78 15.01 -22.90
C PHE A 653 -24.98 14.54 -22.06
N LEU A 654 -24.76 14.18 -20.82
CA LEU A 654 -25.81 13.79 -19.89
C LEU A 654 -26.74 14.96 -19.55
N ALA A 655 -26.22 16.18 -19.39
CA ALA A 655 -27.02 17.40 -19.21
C ALA A 655 -27.95 17.63 -20.39
N GLY A 656 -27.43 17.47 -21.63
CA GLY A 656 -28.23 17.54 -22.85
C GLY A 656 -29.32 16.47 -22.91
N LYS A 657 -29.01 15.24 -22.51
CA LYS A 657 -29.99 14.14 -22.40
C LYS A 657 -31.08 14.45 -21.38
N ALA A 658 -30.69 14.97 -20.21
CA ALA A 658 -31.62 15.36 -19.14
C ALA A 658 -32.56 16.48 -19.60
N ALA A 659 -32.00 17.52 -20.23
CA ALA A 659 -32.77 18.62 -20.83
C ALA A 659 -33.75 18.14 -21.92
N GLN A 660 -33.33 17.19 -22.75
CA GLN A 660 -34.16 16.56 -23.78
C GLN A 660 -35.35 15.77 -23.20
N GLN A 661 -35.14 15.07 -22.06
CA GLN A 661 -36.22 14.32 -21.39
C GLN A 661 -37.21 15.19 -20.65
N SER A 662 -36.81 16.36 -20.17
CA SER A 662 -37.72 17.36 -19.58
C SER A 662 -38.77 17.91 -20.57
N ASN A 663 -38.45 17.84 -21.86
CA ASN A 663 -39.38 18.05 -23.01
C ASN A 663 -40.18 19.33 -22.97
N THR A 664 -39.66 20.43 -22.38
CA THR A 664 -40.25 21.77 -22.51
C THR A 664 -39.56 22.59 -23.59
N GLY A 665 -40.19 23.63 -24.14
CA GLY A 665 -39.57 24.43 -25.20
C GLY A 665 -38.24 25.07 -24.78
N SER A 666 -38.11 25.48 -23.52
CA SER A 666 -36.86 26.03 -22.95
C SER A 666 -35.78 24.97 -22.81
N THR A 667 -36.14 23.79 -22.27
CA THR A 667 -35.17 22.69 -22.06
C THR A 667 -34.73 22.05 -23.38
N LEU A 668 -35.61 21.94 -24.40
CA LEU A 668 -35.24 21.49 -25.73
C LEU A 668 -34.24 22.46 -26.43
N ASN A 669 -34.44 23.79 -26.26
CA ASN A 669 -33.45 24.75 -26.74
C ASN A 669 -32.11 24.64 -26.02
N ALA A 670 -32.12 24.42 -24.70
CA ALA A 670 -30.88 24.14 -23.91
C ALA A 670 -30.19 22.86 -24.40
N ALA A 671 -30.92 21.76 -24.57
CA ALA A 671 -30.40 20.52 -25.13
C ALA A 671 -29.78 20.71 -26.52
N LEU A 672 -30.47 21.44 -27.40
CA LEU A 672 -29.99 21.76 -28.75
C LEU A 672 -28.64 22.50 -28.71
N ASN A 673 -28.52 23.52 -27.86
CA ASN A 673 -27.28 24.27 -27.72
C ASN A 673 -26.14 23.41 -27.19
N ILE A 674 -26.40 22.57 -26.15
CA ILE A 674 -25.42 21.66 -25.58
C ILE A 674 -24.92 20.67 -26.64
N PHE A 675 -25.83 20.01 -27.36
CA PHE A 675 -25.44 19.03 -28.39
C PHE A 675 -24.73 19.66 -29.58
N LYS A 676 -25.09 20.87 -29.98
CA LYS A 676 -24.34 21.62 -31.01
C LYS A 676 -22.91 21.89 -30.56
N THR A 677 -22.73 22.39 -29.35
CA THR A 677 -21.39 22.66 -28.81
C THR A 677 -20.53 21.40 -28.77
N LEU A 678 -21.09 20.29 -28.26
CA LEU A 678 -20.38 18.99 -28.21
C LEU A 678 -20.10 18.43 -29.61
N GLY A 679 -21.03 18.60 -30.55
CA GLY A 679 -20.92 18.12 -31.94
C GLY A 679 -19.82 18.77 -32.76
N THR A 680 -19.36 19.96 -32.36
CA THR A 680 -18.23 20.67 -33.00
C THR A 680 -16.87 20.36 -32.37
N GLY A 681 -16.85 19.72 -31.19
CA GLY A 681 -15.62 19.35 -30.45
C GLY A 681 -14.97 18.08 -31.00
N ASP A 682 -13.68 17.90 -30.66
CA ASP A 682 -12.93 16.66 -30.92
C ASP A 682 -12.99 15.75 -29.70
N THR A 683 -14.17 15.23 -29.40
CA THR A 683 -14.40 14.35 -28.25
C THR A 683 -15.12 13.05 -28.68
N PRO A 684 -15.04 11.97 -27.93
CA PRO A 684 -15.80 10.75 -28.21
C PRO A 684 -17.32 10.95 -28.27
N PHE A 685 -17.82 12.07 -27.70
CA PHE A 685 -19.22 12.42 -27.67
C PHE A 685 -19.67 13.25 -28.89
N ALA A 686 -18.76 13.69 -29.77
CA ALA A 686 -19.12 14.56 -30.92
C ALA A 686 -20.13 13.92 -31.86
N GLN A 687 -19.90 12.68 -32.30
CA GLN A 687 -20.84 11.97 -33.18
C GLN A 687 -22.17 11.62 -32.47
N PRO A 688 -22.18 11.07 -31.25
CA PRO A 688 -23.42 10.91 -30.47
C PRO A 688 -24.20 12.20 -30.29
N ALA A 689 -23.52 13.32 -30.00
CA ALA A 689 -24.17 14.61 -29.81
C ALA A 689 -24.88 15.11 -31.07
N ARG A 690 -24.29 14.95 -32.27
CA ARG A 690 -24.94 15.30 -33.54
C ARG A 690 -26.20 14.49 -33.79
N ILE A 691 -26.22 13.22 -33.41
CA ILE A 691 -27.43 12.38 -33.50
C ILE A 691 -28.51 12.87 -32.52
N GLU A 692 -28.13 13.21 -31.32
CA GLU A 692 -29.07 13.73 -30.31
C GLU A 692 -29.54 15.15 -30.68
N GLU A 693 -28.70 15.99 -31.30
CA GLU A 693 -29.07 17.27 -31.89
C GLU A 693 -30.21 17.09 -32.91
N ALA A 694 -30.04 16.14 -33.82
CA ALA A 694 -31.07 15.83 -34.82
C ALA A 694 -32.36 15.33 -34.16
N SER A 695 -32.26 14.47 -33.12
CA SER A 695 -33.41 14.00 -32.35
C SER A 695 -34.16 15.13 -31.65
N VAL A 696 -33.43 16.13 -31.10
CA VAL A 696 -34.04 17.32 -30.49
C VAL A 696 -34.71 18.19 -31.53
N LEU A 697 -34.08 18.43 -32.70
CA LEU A 697 -34.67 19.15 -33.79
C LEU A 697 -35.98 18.52 -34.25
N LEU A 698 -36.04 17.19 -34.34
CA LEU A 698 -37.27 16.47 -34.66
C LEU A 698 -38.35 16.70 -33.62
N ARG A 699 -38.04 16.62 -32.34
CA ARG A 699 -38.98 16.90 -31.24
C ARG A 699 -39.50 18.33 -31.22
N MET A 700 -38.68 19.29 -31.71
CA MET A 700 -39.07 20.68 -31.85
C MET A 700 -39.91 20.95 -33.12
N GLY A 701 -40.25 19.93 -33.93
CA GLY A 701 -40.95 20.07 -35.19
C GLY A 701 -40.09 20.61 -36.37
N LYS A 702 -38.78 20.71 -36.22
CA LYS A 702 -37.85 21.24 -37.21
C LYS A 702 -37.31 20.13 -38.13
N ALA A 703 -38.21 19.45 -38.83
CA ALA A 703 -37.89 18.24 -39.58
C ALA A 703 -36.85 18.48 -40.69
N ASP A 704 -36.90 19.63 -41.40
CA ASP A 704 -35.92 19.91 -42.47
C ASP A 704 -34.51 20.12 -41.92
N GLN A 705 -34.37 20.79 -40.78
CA GLN A 705 -33.07 20.93 -40.10
C GLN A 705 -32.54 19.59 -39.59
N CYS A 706 -33.41 18.75 -39.08
CA CYS A 706 -33.05 17.39 -38.65
C CYS A 706 -32.50 16.56 -39.83
N ILE A 707 -33.18 16.56 -40.96
CA ILE A 707 -32.79 15.85 -42.19
C ILE A 707 -31.43 16.34 -42.68
N ALA A 708 -31.23 17.65 -42.80
CA ALA A 708 -29.96 18.23 -43.24
C ALA A 708 -28.79 17.91 -42.32
N ALA A 709 -29.01 17.92 -40.98
CA ALA A 709 -27.99 17.57 -40.02
C ALA A 709 -27.59 16.10 -40.14
N LEU A 710 -28.55 15.19 -40.35
CA LEU A 710 -28.30 13.75 -40.50
C LEU A 710 -27.68 13.39 -41.85
N GLU A 711 -28.05 14.04 -42.93
CA GLU A 711 -27.41 13.86 -44.26
C GLU A 711 -25.93 14.21 -44.21
N ASN A 712 -25.59 15.33 -43.56
CA ASN A 712 -24.19 15.70 -43.35
C ASN A 712 -23.45 14.66 -42.49
N LEU A 713 -24.09 14.17 -41.42
CA LEU A 713 -23.49 13.17 -40.55
C LEU A 713 -23.28 11.81 -41.23
N LEU A 714 -24.28 11.35 -42.02
CA LEU A 714 -24.26 10.08 -42.75
C LEU A 714 -23.26 10.05 -43.90
N SER A 715 -22.82 11.22 -44.39
CA SER A 715 -21.76 11.35 -45.39
C SER A 715 -20.36 11.00 -44.84
N SER A 716 -20.21 10.98 -43.52
CA SER A 716 -18.96 10.62 -42.82
C SER A 716 -18.98 9.15 -42.38
N PRO A 717 -17.80 8.52 -42.15
CA PRO A 717 -17.76 7.18 -41.61
C PRO A 717 -18.29 7.15 -40.15
N LEU A 718 -19.32 6.35 -39.90
CA LEU A 718 -19.96 6.17 -38.62
C LEU A 718 -19.86 4.74 -38.11
N PRO A 719 -19.75 4.53 -36.81
CA PRO A 719 -19.97 3.21 -36.20
C PRO A 719 -21.37 2.68 -36.60
N ARG A 720 -21.45 1.37 -36.86
CA ARG A 720 -22.68 0.70 -37.35
C ARG A 720 -23.93 1.08 -36.55
N TYR A 721 -23.83 1.05 -35.22
CA TYR A 721 -24.94 1.40 -34.34
C TYR A 721 -25.44 2.83 -34.56
N MET A 722 -24.50 3.79 -34.66
CA MET A 722 -24.83 5.21 -34.90
C MET A 722 -25.46 5.44 -36.26
N ARG A 723 -24.97 4.76 -37.31
CA ARG A 723 -25.56 4.81 -38.65
C ARG A 723 -27.02 4.33 -38.66
N LEU A 724 -27.32 3.19 -38.03
CA LEU A 724 -28.69 2.66 -37.91
C LEU A 724 -29.60 3.64 -37.14
N LEU A 725 -29.11 4.27 -36.08
CA LEU A 725 -29.86 5.25 -35.30
C LEU A 725 -30.15 6.51 -36.11
N ALA A 726 -29.15 7.03 -36.82
CA ALA A 726 -29.28 8.20 -37.67
C ALA A 726 -30.29 7.96 -38.80
N LEU A 727 -30.21 6.81 -39.48
CA LEU A 727 -31.18 6.44 -40.55
C LEU A 727 -32.61 6.33 -40.01
N SER A 728 -32.79 5.73 -38.81
CA SER A 728 -34.11 5.60 -38.18
C SER A 728 -34.70 6.96 -37.81
N ILE A 729 -33.92 7.90 -37.24
CA ILE A 729 -34.38 9.26 -36.92
C ILE A 729 -34.67 10.05 -38.20
N GLN A 730 -33.84 9.88 -39.24
CA GLN A 730 -34.06 10.53 -40.53
C GLN A 730 -35.35 10.06 -41.22
N ALA A 731 -35.66 8.75 -41.13
CA ALA A 731 -36.92 8.23 -41.62
C ALA A 731 -38.15 8.87 -40.94
N ASP A 732 -38.08 8.99 -39.59
CA ASP A 732 -39.12 9.65 -38.81
C ASP A 732 -39.24 11.15 -39.17
N ALA A 733 -38.09 11.83 -39.45
CA ALA A 733 -38.07 13.23 -39.82
C ALA A 733 -38.71 13.47 -41.21
N TRP A 734 -38.49 12.59 -42.19
CA TRP A 734 -39.15 12.67 -43.47
C TRP A 734 -40.67 12.57 -43.36
N VAL A 735 -41.18 11.82 -42.44
CA VAL A 735 -42.62 11.63 -42.19
C VAL A 735 -43.21 12.77 -41.35
N ALA A 736 -42.39 13.46 -40.56
CA ALA A 736 -42.79 14.57 -39.70
C ALA A 736 -42.82 15.94 -40.46
N LYS A 737 -42.42 16.00 -41.74
CA LYS A 737 -42.55 17.23 -42.52
C LYS A 737 -44.01 17.65 -42.70
N GLU A 738 -44.28 18.95 -42.65
CA GLU A 738 -45.61 19.52 -42.86
C GLU A 738 -46.20 19.16 -44.20
N ASP A 739 -45.38 19.06 -45.27
CA ASP A 739 -45.73 18.65 -46.62
C ASP A 739 -45.48 17.17 -46.88
N ALA A 740 -45.93 16.31 -46.01
CA ALA A 740 -45.72 14.87 -46.14
C ALA A 740 -46.53 14.27 -47.31
N HIS A 741 -45.98 14.32 -48.52
CA HIS A 741 -46.56 13.72 -49.73
C HIS A 741 -46.02 12.32 -49.95
N SER A 742 -46.58 11.60 -50.93
CA SER A 742 -46.16 10.23 -51.30
C SER A 742 -44.64 10.06 -51.47
N ASP A 743 -43.92 11.10 -51.94
CA ASP A 743 -42.48 11.03 -52.16
C ASP A 743 -41.66 11.11 -50.85
N THR A 744 -42.09 11.83 -49.83
CA THR A 744 -41.44 11.86 -48.51
C THR A 744 -41.60 10.55 -47.80
N LEU A 745 -42.79 9.95 -47.87
CA LEU A 745 -43.05 8.61 -47.30
C LEU A 745 -42.22 7.53 -48.01
N ARG A 746 -42.07 7.62 -49.36
CA ARG A 746 -41.19 6.68 -50.09
C ARG A 746 -39.73 6.81 -49.66
N ARG A 747 -39.21 8.03 -49.39
CA ARG A 747 -37.86 8.21 -48.87
C ARG A 747 -37.70 7.57 -47.47
N ALA A 748 -38.68 7.78 -46.58
CA ALA A 748 -38.67 7.14 -45.26
C ALA A 748 -38.68 5.60 -45.34
N ILE A 749 -39.50 5.04 -46.25
CA ILE A 749 -39.54 3.60 -46.50
C ILE A 749 -38.20 3.06 -47.01
N ASN A 750 -37.53 3.81 -47.94
CA ASN A 750 -36.24 3.42 -48.47
C ASN A 750 -35.17 3.42 -47.37
N LEU A 751 -35.17 4.39 -46.44
CA LEU A 751 -34.24 4.43 -45.29
C LEU A 751 -34.48 3.22 -44.35
N CYS A 752 -35.73 2.86 -44.06
CA CYS A 752 -36.04 1.64 -43.31
C CYS A 752 -35.57 0.36 -44.02
N THR A 753 -35.68 0.33 -45.36
CA THR A 753 -35.19 -0.78 -46.18
C THR A 753 -33.66 -0.86 -46.13
N GLU A 754 -32.93 0.25 -46.18
CA GLU A 754 -31.47 0.31 -46.01
C GLU A 754 -31.06 -0.25 -44.64
N ILE A 755 -31.81 0.07 -43.57
CA ILE A 755 -31.57 -0.56 -42.24
C ILE A 755 -31.76 -2.07 -42.35
N LEU A 756 -32.83 -2.56 -42.96
CA LEU A 756 -33.16 -3.99 -43.06
C LEU A 756 -32.16 -4.78 -43.91
N ASP A 757 -31.59 -4.15 -44.93
CA ASP A 757 -30.58 -4.74 -45.82
C ASP A 757 -29.19 -4.81 -45.16
N THR A 758 -29.02 -4.27 -43.96
CA THR A 758 -27.75 -4.31 -43.23
C THR A 758 -27.39 -5.78 -42.84
N PRO A 759 -26.22 -6.30 -43.27
CA PRO A 759 -25.82 -7.67 -42.95
C PRO A 759 -25.77 -7.95 -41.43
N ASN A 760 -26.22 -9.14 -40.98
CA ASN A 760 -26.25 -9.55 -39.59
C ASN A 760 -26.98 -8.55 -38.65
N LEU A 761 -28.10 -8.00 -39.07
CA LEU A 761 -28.92 -7.11 -38.29
C LEU A 761 -29.53 -7.84 -37.09
N GLY A 762 -29.32 -7.30 -35.88
CA GLY A 762 -29.92 -7.85 -34.66
C GLY A 762 -31.46 -7.73 -34.67
N LEU A 763 -32.17 -8.69 -34.03
CA LEU A 763 -33.63 -8.76 -34.02
C LEU A 763 -34.29 -7.44 -33.56
N ALA A 764 -33.72 -6.77 -32.54
CA ALA A 764 -34.28 -5.51 -32.04
C ALA A 764 -34.31 -4.40 -33.10
N TRP A 765 -33.25 -4.26 -33.90
CA TRP A 765 -33.19 -3.31 -34.99
C TRP A 765 -34.10 -3.72 -36.16
N LYS A 766 -34.17 -5.05 -36.47
CA LYS A 766 -35.07 -5.58 -37.49
C LYS A 766 -36.52 -5.29 -37.15
N PHE A 767 -36.97 -5.55 -35.94
CA PHE A 767 -38.35 -5.30 -35.50
C PHE A 767 -38.67 -3.80 -35.49
N LYS A 768 -37.70 -2.96 -34.99
CA LYS A 768 -37.88 -1.52 -35.05
C LYS A 768 -38.07 -1.02 -36.48
N ALA A 769 -37.21 -1.41 -37.40
CA ALA A 769 -37.27 -0.94 -38.81
C ALA A 769 -38.51 -1.48 -39.52
N LEU A 770 -38.90 -2.76 -39.30
CA LEU A 770 -40.15 -3.29 -39.85
C LEU A 770 -41.38 -2.55 -39.33
N THR A 771 -41.42 -2.24 -38.02
CA THR A 771 -42.55 -1.51 -37.42
C THR A 771 -42.65 -0.10 -38.02
N GLN A 772 -41.51 0.62 -38.10
CA GLN A 772 -41.49 1.95 -38.72
C GLN A 772 -41.96 1.89 -40.19
N ARG A 773 -41.42 0.97 -40.97
CA ARG A 773 -41.77 0.80 -42.38
C ARG A 773 -43.25 0.44 -42.58
N ALA A 774 -43.75 -0.46 -41.76
CA ALA A 774 -45.19 -0.81 -41.78
C ALA A 774 -46.08 0.39 -41.49
N GLN A 775 -45.76 1.22 -40.49
CA GLN A 775 -46.47 2.44 -40.17
C GLN A 775 -46.44 3.46 -41.34
N PHE A 776 -45.34 3.52 -42.08
CA PHE A 776 -45.23 4.41 -43.27
C PHE A 776 -46.05 3.86 -44.42
N TYR A 777 -46.07 2.53 -44.64
CA TYR A 777 -46.99 1.92 -45.61
C TYR A 777 -48.48 2.16 -45.26
N GLU A 778 -48.84 2.08 -43.96
CA GLU A 778 -50.20 2.45 -43.54
C GLU A 778 -50.56 3.87 -43.92
N ARG A 779 -49.66 4.84 -43.71
CA ARG A 779 -49.89 6.25 -44.13
C ARG A 779 -49.98 6.45 -45.61
N MET A 780 -49.33 5.58 -46.41
CA MET A 780 -49.48 5.54 -47.87
C MET A 780 -50.73 4.79 -48.36
N ASN A 781 -51.54 4.28 -47.45
CA ASN A 781 -52.68 3.39 -47.74
C ASN A 781 -52.28 2.08 -48.44
N GLU A 782 -51.00 1.64 -48.30
CA GLU A 782 -50.48 0.36 -48.79
C GLU A 782 -50.60 -0.75 -47.74
N GLN A 783 -51.83 -0.99 -47.30
CA GLN A 783 -52.16 -1.85 -46.13
C GLN A 783 -51.60 -3.28 -46.25
N LYS A 784 -51.53 -3.86 -47.44
CA LYS A 784 -50.99 -5.20 -47.66
C LYS A 784 -49.50 -5.28 -47.34
N LYS A 785 -48.71 -4.28 -47.80
CA LYS A 785 -47.29 -4.24 -47.49
C LYS A 785 -47.03 -4.00 -46.00
N ALA A 786 -47.86 -3.22 -45.32
CA ALA A 786 -47.79 -3.07 -43.88
C ALA A 786 -48.04 -4.37 -43.16
N LEU A 787 -49.03 -5.15 -43.60
CA LEU A 787 -49.32 -6.49 -43.05
C LEU A 787 -48.16 -7.49 -43.27
N ASP A 788 -47.45 -7.43 -44.42
CA ASP A 788 -46.28 -8.27 -44.69
C ASP A 788 -45.15 -7.97 -43.71
N ASP A 789 -44.90 -6.72 -43.41
CA ASP A 789 -43.89 -6.32 -42.43
C ASP A 789 -44.27 -6.76 -41.00
N TYR A 790 -45.50 -6.56 -40.59
CA TYR A 790 -45.98 -7.01 -39.28
C TYR A 790 -45.99 -8.54 -39.20
N ALA A 791 -46.36 -9.26 -40.26
CA ALA A 791 -46.30 -10.72 -40.33
C ALA A 791 -44.85 -11.22 -40.11
N SER A 792 -43.85 -10.50 -40.65
CA SER A 792 -42.44 -10.80 -40.44
C SER A 792 -42.03 -10.69 -38.98
N ILE A 793 -42.62 -9.80 -38.19
CA ILE A 793 -42.39 -9.69 -36.73
C ILE A 793 -43.11 -10.86 -36.02
N LEU A 794 -44.39 -11.15 -36.40
CA LEU A 794 -45.21 -12.19 -35.80
C LEU A 794 -44.74 -13.62 -36.08
N ALA A 795 -43.88 -13.81 -37.09
CA ALA A 795 -43.21 -15.07 -37.35
C ALA A 795 -42.22 -15.45 -36.22
N HIS A 796 -41.81 -14.52 -35.36
CA HIS A 796 -40.90 -14.75 -34.26
C HIS A 796 -41.63 -14.61 -32.92
N THR A 797 -42.19 -15.69 -32.43
CA THR A 797 -42.84 -15.72 -31.10
C THR A 797 -41.76 -15.72 -30.00
N PRO A 798 -41.75 -14.68 -29.13
CA PRO A 798 -40.76 -14.65 -28.05
C PRO A 798 -40.98 -15.77 -27.03
N SER A 799 -39.87 -16.34 -26.48
CA SER A 799 -39.96 -17.35 -25.44
C SER A 799 -39.11 -16.97 -24.20
N GLY A 800 -39.70 -17.00 -23.01
CA GLY A 800 -39.07 -16.78 -21.69
C GLY A 800 -39.15 -15.36 -21.15
N SER A 801 -38.54 -15.10 -19.94
CA SER A 801 -38.80 -13.92 -19.10
C SER A 801 -37.66 -12.87 -19.00
N SER A 802 -36.54 -12.96 -19.72
CA SER A 802 -35.42 -11.99 -19.62
C SER A 802 -35.80 -10.60 -20.15
N ALA A 803 -35.07 -9.56 -19.72
CA ALA A 803 -35.33 -8.16 -20.10
C ALA A 803 -35.34 -7.92 -21.63
N ASN A 804 -34.47 -8.59 -22.38
CA ASN A 804 -34.47 -8.53 -23.85
C ASN A 804 -35.77 -9.13 -24.43
N LYS A 805 -36.29 -10.16 -23.80
CA LYS A 805 -37.53 -10.83 -24.22
C LYS A 805 -38.77 -10.00 -23.92
N ARG A 806 -38.79 -9.14 -22.87
CA ARG A 806 -39.87 -8.15 -22.66
C ARG A 806 -39.96 -7.17 -23.81
N ARG A 807 -38.84 -6.75 -24.39
CA ARG A 807 -38.80 -5.86 -25.56
C ARG A 807 -39.33 -6.55 -26.82
N ASP A 808 -39.00 -7.82 -27.03
CA ASP A 808 -39.47 -8.61 -28.16
C ASP A 808 -40.99 -8.83 -28.07
N TRP A 809 -41.56 -9.12 -26.89
CA TRP A 809 -42.98 -9.15 -26.67
C TRP A 809 -43.68 -7.83 -26.98
N HIS A 810 -43.06 -6.68 -26.69
CA HIS A 810 -43.60 -5.38 -27.02
C HIS A 810 -43.80 -5.22 -28.52
N TRP A 811 -42.78 -5.52 -29.33
CA TRP A 811 -42.88 -5.47 -30.79
C TRP A 811 -43.88 -6.47 -31.32
N PHE A 812 -43.92 -7.69 -30.82
CA PHE A 812 -44.82 -8.75 -31.20
C PHE A 812 -46.29 -8.36 -31.01
N TYR A 813 -46.67 -7.89 -29.83
CA TYR A 813 -48.06 -7.48 -29.60
C TYR A 813 -48.45 -6.21 -30.34
N ASN A 814 -47.56 -5.25 -30.47
CA ASN A 814 -47.85 -4.03 -31.26
C ASN A 814 -48.08 -4.40 -32.73
N ALA A 815 -47.27 -5.24 -33.32
CA ALA A 815 -47.48 -5.75 -34.67
C ALA A 815 -48.79 -6.54 -34.77
N GLY A 816 -49.10 -7.37 -33.80
CA GLY A 816 -50.31 -8.20 -33.76
C GLY A 816 -51.58 -7.36 -33.71
N PHE A 817 -51.67 -6.41 -32.79
CA PHE A 817 -52.88 -5.53 -32.69
C PHE A 817 -52.97 -4.55 -33.84
N ALA A 818 -51.84 -4.07 -34.40
CA ALA A 818 -51.87 -3.27 -35.64
C ALA A 818 -52.39 -4.10 -36.83
N SER A 819 -51.95 -5.35 -36.94
CA SER A 819 -52.44 -6.26 -37.99
C SER A 819 -53.95 -6.55 -37.85
N ILE A 820 -54.46 -6.79 -36.63
CA ILE A 820 -55.89 -6.97 -36.38
C ILE A 820 -56.68 -5.74 -36.85
N ARG A 821 -56.22 -4.53 -36.55
CA ARG A 821 -56.81 -3.28 -36.97
C ARG A 821 -56.84 -3.13 -38.52
N LEU A 822 -55.73 -3.46 -39.14
CA LEU A 822 -55.58 -3.37 -40.62
C LEU A 822 -56.43 -4.40 -41.33
N LEU A 823 -56.50 -5.63 -40.86
CA LEU A 823 -57.37 -6.69 -41.38
C LEU A 823 -58.83 -6.27 -41.29
N GLY A 824 -59.21 -5.65 -40.17
CA GLY A 824 -60.54 -5.06 -40.01
C GLY A 824 -60.85 -3.93 -41.02
N GLN A 825 -59.86 -3.04 -41.32
CA GLN A 825 -60.00 -2.03 -42.35
C GLN A 825 -60.16 -2.63 -43.77
N LEU A 826 -59.54 -3.78 -44.02
CA LEU A 826 -59.65 -4.54 -45.28
C LEU A 826 -60.90 -5.39 -45.31
N GLN A 827 -61.74 -5.41 -44.27
CA GLN A 827 -62.94 -6.23 -44.12
C GLN A 827 -62.63 -7.75 -44.06
N ASP A 828 -61.33 -8.08 -43.73
CA ASP A 828 -60.94 -9.51 -43.49
C ASP A 828 -61.18 -9.82 -42.01
N TRP A 829 -62.42 -10.01 -41.66
CA TRP A 829 -62.80 -10.25 -40.25
C TRP A 829 -62.38 -11.64 -39.76
N ASP A 830 -62.34 -12.64 -40.64
CA ASP A 830 -61.90 -14.00 -40.34
C ASP A 830 -60.37 -14.02 -40.01
N GLY A 831 -59.61 -13.36 -40.83
CA GLY A 831 -58.15 -13.15 -40.55
C GLY A 831 -57.88 -12.41 -39.25
N ALA A 832 -58.64 -11.35 -39.00
CA ALA A 832 -58.50 -10.56 -37.77
C ALA A 832 -58.87 -11.38 -36.56
N LEU A 833 -59.96 -12.19 -36.61
CA LEU A 833 -60.35 -13.09 -35.52
C LEU A 833 -59.31 -14.22 -35.27
N ALA A 834 -58.84 -14.87 -36.34
CA ALA A 834 -57.83 -15.89 -36.25
C ALA A 834 -56.53 -15.38 -35.62
N LEU A 835 -56.07 -14.19 -35.98
CA LEU A 835 -54.91 -13.55 -35.40
C LEU A 835 -55.14 -13.18 -33.90
N ALA A 836 -56.31 -12.63 -33.54
CA ALA A 836 -56.66 -12.32 -32.15
C ALA A 836 -56.64 -13.62 -31.27
N LYS A 837 -57.23 -14.71 -31.77
CA LYS A 837 -57.17 -16.05 -31.10
C LYS A 837 -55.74 -16.54 -30.95
N LYS A 838 -54.87 -16.36 -31.97
CA LYS A 838 -53.45 -16.76 -31.92
C LYS A 838 -52.70 -15.94 -30.85
N LEU A 839 -52.89 -14.63 -30.78
CA LEU A 839 -52.31 -13.76 -29.76
C LEU A 839 -52.75 -14.17 -28.35
N ALA A 840 -54.02 -14.56 -28.16
CA ALA A 840 -54.56 -15.01 -26.91
C ALA A 840 -53.92 -16.31 -26.38
N GLN A 841 -53.49 -17.17 -27.28
CA GLN A 841 -52.83 -18.44 -26.94
C GLN A 841 -51.33 -18.29 -26.59
N THR A 842 -50.76 -17.11 -26.70
CA THR A 842 -49.36 -16.88 -26.33
C THR A 842 -49.20 -16.74 -24.83
N SER A 843 -48.00 -17.02 -24.31
CA SER A 843 -47.64 -16.88 -22.89
C SER A 843 -47.15 -15.48 -22.52
N GLY A 844 -47.32 -14.50 -23.39
CA GLY A 844 -46.77 -13.15 -23.18
C GLY A 844 -47.63 -12.24 -22.30
N PRO A 845 -47.07 -11.05 -21.92
CA PRO A 845 -47.71 -10.20 -20.90
C PRO A 845 -49.06 -9.60 -21.32
N ARG A 846 -49.33 -9.44 -22.63
CA ARG A 846 -50.56 -8.85 -23.16
C ARG A 846 -51.52 -9.88 -23.80
N ALA A 847 -51.26 -11.18 -23.60
CA ALA A 847 -52.12 -12.24 -24.11
C ALA A 847 -53.57 -12.09 -23.65
N ARG A 848 -53.81 -11.56 -22.46
CA ARG A 848 -55.18 -11.34 -21.87
C ARG A 848 -55.98 -10.24 -22.56
N GLU A 849 -55.36 -9.35 -23.34
CA GLU A 849 -56.02 -8.28 -24.08
C GLU A 849 -56.62 -8.83 -25.40
N ALA A 850 -56.05 -9.85 -25.99
CA ALA A 850 -56.44 -10.39 -27.29
C ALA A 850 -57.85 -11.05 -27.29
N PRO A 851 -58.30 -11.77 -26.25
CA PRO A 851 -59.66 -12.32 -26.20
C PRO A 851 -60.74 -11.26 -26.27
N ALA A 852 -60.50 -10.06 -25.67
CA ALA A 852 -61.47 -8.97 -25.73
C ALA A 852 -61.61 -8.45 -27.19
N SER A 853 -60.47 -8.36 -27.92
CA SER A 853 -60.48 -7.97 -29.36
C SER A 853 -61.19 -9.03 -30.19
N ALA A 854 -60.95 -10.34 -29.96
CA ALA A 854 -61.59 -11.42 -30.65
C ALA A 854 -63.14 -11.41 -30.42
N ARG A 855 -63.55 -11.25 -29.14
CA ARG A 855 -64.95 -11.20 -28.79
C ARG A 855 -65.69 -9.97 -29.40
N ARG A 856 -65.02 -8.84 -29.46
CA ARG A 856 -65.54 -7.65 -30.11
C ARG A 856 -65.79 -7.84 -31.58
N ILE A 857 -64.82 -8.43 -32.33
CA ILE A 857 -64.95 -8.75 -33.77
C ILE A 857 -66.09 -9.72 -33.98
N GLN A 858 -66.24 -10.78 -33.20
CA GLN A 858 -67.31 -11.73 -33.25
C GLN A 858 -68.68 -11.11 -33.07
N LEU A 859 -68.87 -10.23 -32.11
CA LEU A 859 -70.09 -9.54 -31.80
C LEU A 859 -70.49 -8.49 -32.85
N GLU A 860 -69.53 -7.68 -33.30
CA GLU A 860 -69.78 -6.55 -34.25
C GLU A 860 -70.08 -7.05 -35.64
N HIS A 861 -69.48 -8.19 -36.04
CA HIS A 861 -69.59 -8.70 -37.42
C HIS A 861 -70.33 -10.06 -37.51
N PHE A 862 -70.96 -10.52 -36.46
CA PHE A 862 -71.79 -11.71 -36.37
C PHE A 862 -71.06 -12.99 -36.89
N ILE A 863 -69.75 -13.11 -36.58
CA ILE A 863 -68.94 -14.30 -36.96
C ILE A 863 -69.04 -15.31 -35.84
N TRP A 864 -69.95 -16.28 -36.00
CA TRP A 864 -70.08 -17.40 -35.11
C TRP A 864 -69.33 -18.57 -35.71
N GLN A 865 -68.20 -18.97 -35.15
CA GLN A 865 -67.57 -20.26 -35.43
C GLN A 865 -68.20 -21.23 -34.43
N ASP A 866 -68.70 -22.40 -34.96
CA ASP A 866 -69.04 -23.50 -34.10
C ASP A 866 -67.80 -23.92 -33.29
N GLU A 867 -67.80 -23.67 -31.99
CA GLU A 867 -66.77 -24.25 -31.13
C GLU A 867 -67.00 -25.78 -31.19
N PRO A 868 -65.93 -26.59 -31.43
CA PRO A 868 -66.05 -28.00 -31.23
C PRO A 868 -66.49 -28.23 -29.80
N GLU A 869 -67.61 -28.92 -29.54
CA GLU A 869 -68.13 -29.29 -28.23
C GLU A 869 -66.96 -29.73 -27.36
N ALA A 870 -66.69 -29.00 -26.30
CA ALA A 870 -65.74 -29.41 -25.26
C ALA A 870 -66.29 -30.74 -24.71
N SER A 871 -65.66 -31.86 -25.02
CA SER A 871 -65.95 -33.14 -24.43
C SER A 871 -66.10 -33.04 -22.95
N ALA A 872 -67.30 -33.33 -22.44
CA ALA A 872 -67.65 -33.27 -21.00
C ALA A 872 -66.60 -34.11 -20.23
N PRO A 873 -66.13 -33.65 -19.08
CA PRO A 873 -65.25 -34.43 -18.26
C PRO A 873 -65.97 -35.67 -17.74
N GLU A 874 -65.46 -36.87 -18.08
CA GLU A 874 -65.95 -38.15 -17.49
C GLU A 874 -65.84 -38.05 -15.96
N ASN A 875 -66.98 -38.37 -15.29
CA ASN A 875 -67.11 -38.49 -13.87
C ASN A 875 -66.08 -39.49 -13.30
N GLY A 876 -64.99 -38.98 -12.73
CA GLY A 876 -64.05 -39.77 -11.95
C GLY A 876 -64.33 -39.61 -10.43
N LYS A 877 -64.50 -40.74 -9.79
CA LYS A 877 -64.85 -41.03 -8.38
C LYS A 877 -64.19 -40.09 -7.37
N PRO A 878 -64.81 -39.84 -6.21
CA PRO A 878 -64.22 -39.05 -5.13
C PRO A 878 -63.06 -39.80 -4.48
N ALA A 879 -61.91 -39.11 -4.37
CA ALA A 879 -60.78 -39.57 -3.59
C ALA A 879 -61.00 -39.15 -2.11
N THR A 880 -60.83 -40.08 -1.23
CA THR A 880 -60.83 -39.98 0.21
C THR A 880 -59.65 -39.11 0.69
N PRO A 881 -59.81 -38.38 1.80
CA PRO A 881 -58.70 -37.59 2.36
C PRO A 881 -57.78 -38.51 3.14
N ASP A 882 -56.50 -38.47 2.87
CA ASP A 882 -55.50 -39.08 3.73
C ASP A 882 -54.80 -37.99 4.57
N GLN A 883 -54.85 -38.23 5.86
CA GLN A 883 -54.17 -37.51 6.90
C GLN A 883 -52.71 -37.95 6.97
N THR A 884 -51.86 -37.08 7.30
CA THR A 884 -50.66 -37.06 8.19
C THR A 884 -49.65 -36.08 7.65
N ALA A 885 -49.40 -34.99 8.33
CA ALA A 885 -48.43 -34.71 9.42
C ALA A 885 -47.04 -35.34 9.18
N ASP A 886 -46.05 -34.54 8.77
CA ASP A 886 -44.94 -34.02 9.56
C ASP A 886 -44.15 -33.00 8.74
#